data_a3afcf830b0e0ce4a463534e883009cd
#
_entry.id   a3afcf830b0e0ce4a463534e883009cd
#
_cell.length_a   1.000
_cell.length_b   1.000
_cell.length_c   1.000
_cell.angle_alpha   90.00
_cell.angle_beta   90.00
_cell.angle_gamma   90.00
#
_symmetry.space_group_name_H-M   'P 1'
#
loop_
_entity.id
_entity.type
_entity.pdbx_description
1 polymer ?
#
loop_
_entity_poly.entity_id
_entity_poly.type
_entity_poly.pdbx_seq_one_letter_code
_entity_poly.pdbx_strand_id
1 'polypeptide(L)'
;MLYDAGRIRALGRVDRGDAHLDTDAMERARGITIFSSQAELEHAGVRLMLVDSPGHVDFSAEAERTLAALDYALLVVGGNDGVQGHTETLWRLLARRGIPTFVFVNKTDLLPDGGSAEERARVIAQLRARLSEGCVPADDLAGEAAAMTDDAALDEYLEAGSLAPGTIRRLVAQRRAFPVFFGSALKNDGVEGLLDGLAELVEEREWPREFAARVYRVSHGRKGERVAWLKVTGGALCAKQVVSGVRAGEPWSQKVDQLRVAVGARLEPVGEVRAGRLCAVTGLTRVRPGDGLGAESDAEAPVLAPVLTYRVLTGDEDVHAVLAALRELACEDPMLGVAWSERLQEIHLQLMGAVQLEVVRGLLSDRYGLSVDFGSAGILYKETLSAPSMGIGHFEPLRHYAEAHLLVEPGPRGSGVVFGTRCSEDELDRNWQRLILANAMERDHVGVLTGAPLTDVRITLCAGRAHAKHTEGGDFRQATYRAVRQALMCARSRGECVLLEPWYAFELEVPEDKLGRAMSDMTRMGGRFGAPSAGAAPAASDAGAGAGASGGIATLAGEVPASELGDYALEVAAYTGGCGRLSLQLAGYEPCHDADRVIEEAAYDPEADLPNTPDSVFCSHGAGYTVKWQEVPAHAHVADDPSLLRPWRPADAAFFGGE
;
A
#
# COMPACT_ATOMS: atom_id res chain seq x y z
N MET A 1 -20.22 -16.80 -12.93
CA MET A 1 -19.41 -16.46 -14.12
C MET A 1 -18.75 -17.69 -14.76
N LEU A 2 -17.82 -18.42 -14.11
CA LEU A 2 -17.19 -19.61 -14.72
C LEU A 2 -18.18 -20.74 -15.03
N TYR A 3 -19.22 -20.91 -14.21
CA TYR A 3 -20.29 -21.86 -14.42
C TYR A 3 -21.15 -21.47 -15.63
N ASP A 4 -21.59 -20.22 -15.73
CA ASP A 4 -22.42 -19.72 -16.83
C ASP A 4 -21.67 -19.71 -18.16
N ALA A 5 -20.35 -19.46 -18.13
CA ALA A 5 -19.47 -19.60 -19.29
C ALA A 5 -19.12 -21.07 -19.63
N GLY A 6 -19.69 -22.06 -18.93
CA GLY A 6 -19.46 -23.49 -19.18
C GLY A 6 -18.04 -23.99 -18.88
N ARG A 7 -17.25 -23.24 -18.13
CA ARG A 7 -15.86 -23.61 -17.77
C ARG A 7 -15.79 -24.57 -16.59
N ILE A 8 -16.80 -24.60 -15.74
CA ILE A 8 -16.96 -25.53 -14.62
C ILE A 8 -18.32 -26.20 -14.67
N ARG A 9 -18.43 -27.41 -14.13
CA ARG A 9 -19.67 -28.23 -14.20
C ARG A 9 -20.62 -28.04 -13.02
N ALA A 10 -20.14 -27.49 -11.93
CA ALA A 10 -20.91 -27.27 -10.71
C ALA A 10 -20.48 -25.98 -10.03
N LEU A 11 -21.42 -25.31 -9.37
CA LEU A 11 -21.12 -24.14 -8.52
C LEU A 11 -20.36 -24.62 -7.28
N GLY A 12 -19.20 -24.00 -7.02
CA GLY A 12 -18.48 -24.14 -5.77
C GLY A 12 -19.04 -23.21 -4.69
N ARG A 13 -18.79 -23.54 -3.43
CA ARG A 13 -19.20 -22.74 -2.27
C ARG A 13 -18.04 -22.52 -1.32
N VAL A 14 -17.85 -21.29 -0.88
CA VAL A 14 -16.78 -20.92 0.06
C VAL A 14 -16.99 -21.63 1.41
N ASP A 15 -18.25 -21.66 1.90
CA ASP A 15 -18.62 -22.32 3.18
C ASP A 15 -18.43 -23.84 3.19
N ARG A 16 -18.28 -24.48 2.03
CA ARG A 16 -17.97 -25.90 1.88
C ARG A 16 -16.50 -26.19 1.54
N GLY A 17 -15.69 -25.13 1.30
CA GLY A 17 -14.28 -25.25 0.92
C GLY A 17 -14.08 -25.84 -0.48
N ASP A 18 -15.10 -25.77 -1.36
CA ASP A 18 -15.05 -26.25 -2.75
C ASP A 18 -15.09 -25.13 -3.79
N ALA A 19 -14.82 -23.90 -3.39
CA ALA A 19 -14.64 -22.76 -4.30
C ALA A 19 -13.49 -23.05 -5.29
N HIS A 20 -13.75 -22.82 -6.58
CA HIS A 20 -12.84 -23.26 -7.65
C HIS A 20 -11.54 -22.47 -7.73
N LEU A 21 -11.52 -21.22 -7.29
CA LEU A 21 -10.35 -20.34 -7.33
C LEU A 21 -9.55 -20.36 -6.03
N ASP A 22 -10.14 -20.75 -4.90
CA ASP A 22 -9.44 -20.95 -3.63
C ASP A 22 -8.69 -22.28 -3.66
N THR A 23 -7.49 -22.27 -4.23
CA THR A 23 -6.70 -23.48 -4.46
C THR A 23 -5.81 -23.87 -3.28
N ASP A 24 -5.53 -22.94 -2.39
CA ASP A 24 -4.71 -23.14 -1.20
C ASP A 24 -5.52 -23.79 -0.06
N ALA A 25 -4.85 -24.63 0.72
CA ALA A 25 -5.48 -25.31 1.85
C ALA A 25 -5.88 -24.34 2.96
N MET A 26 -5.09 -23.27 3.18
CA MET A 26 -5.38 -22.24 4.18
C MET A 26 -6.58 -21.38 3.79
N GLU A 27 -6.74 -21.04 2.51
CA GLU A 27 -7.91 -20.32 1.99
C GLU A 27 -9.18 -21.12 2.25
N ARG A 28 -9.17 -22.41 1.90
CA ARG A 28 -10.32 -23.31 2.10
C ARG A 28 -10.67 -23.53 3.56
N ALA A 29 -9.64 -23.66 4.42
CA ALA A 29 -9.86 -23.85 5.85
C ALA A 29 -10.48 -22.62 6.54
N ARG A 30 -10.20 -21.42 6.04
CA ARG A 30 -10.67 -20.14 6.61
C ARG A 30 -11.86 -19.54 5.89
N GLY A 31 -12.14 -19.98 4.66
CA GLY A 31 -13.21 -19.42 3.83
C GLY A 31 -12.95 -17.98 3.40
N ILE A 32 -11.68 -17.61 3.23
CA ILE A 32 -11.26 -16.30 2.71
C ILE A 32 -10.18 -16.46 1.65
N THR A 33 -10.23 -15.63 0.62
CA THR A 33 -9.16 -15.54 -0.38
C THR A 33 -7.95 -14.82 0.21
N ILE A 34 -6.78 -15.43 0.14
CA ILE A 34 -5.51 -14.90 0.64
C ILE A 34 -4.62 -14.47 -0.53
N PHE A 35 -4.58 -15.27 -1.58
CA PHE A 35 -3.74 -15.07 -2.75
C PHE A 35 -4.59 -14.79 -3.98
N SER A 36 -4.12 -13.86 -4.83
CA SER A 36 -4.79 -13.61 -6.10
C SER A 36 -4.76 -14.86 -6.98
N SER A 37 -5.89 -15.23 -7.56
CA SER A 37 -5.98 -16.32 -8.52
C SER A 37 -6.57 -15.86 -9.84
N GLN A 38 -6.34 -16.62 -10.92
CA GLN A 38 -6.80 -16.23 -12.25
C GLN A 38 -7.54 -17.36 -12.95
N ALA A 39 -8.52 -16.97 -13.78
CA ALA A 39 -9.23 -17.87 -14.66
C ALA A 39 -9.58 -17.17 -15.97
N GLU A 40 -9.69 -17.95 -17.07
CA GLU A 40 -10.13 -17.44 -18.37
C GLU A 40 -11.53 -17.98 -18.69
N LEU A 41 -12.40 -17.10 -19.13
CA LEU A 41 -13.72 -17.44 -19.67
C LEU A 41 -13.99 -16.68 -20.97
N GLU A 42 -14.96 -17.14 -21.73
CA GLU A 42 -15.44 -16.49 -22.95
C GLU A 42 -16.96 -16.36 -22.87
N HIS A 43 -17.49 -15.16 -23.13
CA HIS A 43 -18.91 -14.87 -23.12
C HIS A 43 -19.23 -13.88 -24.24
N ALA A 44 -20.27 -14.16 -25.02
CA ALA A 44 -20.72 -13.32 -26.15
C ALA A 44 -19.61 -12.89 -27.11
N GLY A 45 -18.58 -13.75 -27.33
CA GLY A 45 -17.43 -13.46 -28.20
C GLY A 45 -16.34 -12.63 -27.56
N VAL A 46 -16.52 -12.18 -26.33
CA VAL A 46 -15.49 -11.46 -25.53
C VAL A 46 -14.76 -12.46 -24.64
N ARG A 47 -13.42 -12.38 -24.66
CA ARG A 47 -12.57 -13.18 -23.78
C ARG A 47 -12.25 -12.36 -22.53
N LEU A 48 -12.64 -12.87 -21.37
CA LEU A 48 -12.44 -12.26 -20.08
C LEU A 48 -11.40 -13.07 -19.28
N MET A 49 -10.39 -12.38 -18.77
CA MET A 49 -9.42 -12.95 -17.83
C MET A 49 -9.78 -12.44 -16.43
N LEU A 50 -10.40 -13.29 -15.64
CA LEU A 50 -10.76 -12.98 -14.27
C LEU A 50 -9.51 -13.05 -13.39
N VAL A 51 -9.34 -12.05 -12.55
CA VAL A 51 -8.39 -12.07 -11.44
C VAL A 51 -9.20 -11.92 -10.16
N ASP A 52 -9.23 -12.97 -9.36
CA ASP A 52 -9.83 -12.95 -8.04
C ASP A 52 -8.81 -12.42 -7.04
N SER A 53 -9.14 -11.37 -6.34
CA SER A 53 -8.25 -10.69 -5.39
C SER A 53 -8.79 -10.79 -3.97
N PRO A 54 -7.91 -10.85 -2.94
CA PRO A 54 -8.34 -10.90 -1.56
C PRO A 54 -9.26 -9.73 -1.19
N GLY A 55 -10.38 -10.06 -0.53
CA GLY A 55 -11.34 -9.07 -0.02
C GLY A 55 -11.13 -8.69 1.44
N HIS A 56 -10.22 -9.34 2.16
CA HIS A 56 -9.97 -9.06 3.57
C HIS A 56 -8.96 -7.92 3.74
N VAL A 57 -9.20 -7.06 4.73
CA VAL A 57 -8.38 -5.86 5.00
C VAL A 57 -6.89 -6.18 5.20
N ASP A 58 -6.55 -7.28 5.88
CA ASP A 58 -5.16 -7.69 6.12
C ASP A 58 -4.39 -8.02 4.82
N PHE A 59 -5.11 -8.31 3.72
CA PHE A 59 -4.53 -8.63 2.42
C PHE A 59 -4.74 -7.51 1.39
N SER A 60 -5.07 -6.30 1.85
CA SER A 60 -5.28 -5.13 0.98
C SER A 60 -4.06 -4.81 0.11
N ALA A 61 -2.86 -5.10 0.59
CA ALA A 61 -1.63 -4.93 -0.17
C ALA A 61 -1.55 -5.88 -1.38
N GLU A 62 -2.00 -7.13 -1.26
CA GLU A 62 -2.12 -8.07 -2.39
C GLU A 62 -3.19 -7.59 -3.37
N ALA A 63 -4.34 -7.12 -2.86
CA ALA A 63 -5.38 -6.53 -3.68
C ALA A 63 -4.83 -5.32 -4.46
N GLU A 64 -4.13 -4.38 -3.82
CA GLU A 64 -3.55 -3.21 -4.48
C GLU A 64 -2.57 -3.58 -5.60
N ARG A 65 -1.72 -4.58 -5.40
CA ARG A 65 -0.80 -5.08 -6.44
C ARG A 65 -1.55 -5.67 -7.63
N THR A 66 -2.62 -6.41 -7.35
CA THR A 66 -3.47 -7.02 -8.37
C THR A 66 -4.13 -5.96 -9.26
N LEU A 67 -4.48 -4.79 -8.70
CA LEU A 67 -5.05 -3.69 -9.48
C LEU A 67 -4.16 -3.25 -10.65
N ALA A 68 -2.84 -3.38 -10.53
CA ALA A 68 -1.91 -3.03 -11.61
C ALA A 68 -2.05 -3.92 -12.87
N ALA A 69 -2.73 -5.06 -12.76
CA ALA A 69 -2.97 -5.98 -13.87
C ALA A 69 -4.37 -5.84 -14.49
N LEU A 70 -5.26 -5.03 -13.92
CA LEU A 70 -6.64 -4.92 -14.36
C LEU A 70 -6.81 -3.92 -15.51
N ASP A 71 -7.71 -4.23 -16.46
CA ASP A 71 -8.23 -3.28 -17.43
C ASP A 71 -9.55 -2.68 -16.92
N TYR A 72 -10.35 -3.51 -16.25
CA TYR A 72 -11.61 -3.17 -15.60
C TYR A 72 -11.68 -3.83 -14.23
N ALA A 73 -12.40 -3.25 -13.31
CA ALA A 73 -12.67 -3.83 -12.00
C ALA A 73 -14.15 -4.14 -11.83
N LEU A 74 -14.44 -5.26 -11.16
CA LEU A 74 -15.76 -5.59 -10.66
C LEU A 74 -15.73 -5.48 -9.13
N LEU A 75 -16.32 -4.42 -8.60
CA LEU A 75 -16.43 -4.18 -7.16
C LEU A 75 -17.69 -4.88 -6.64
N VAL A 76 -17.52 -5.86 -5.77
CA VAL A 76 -18.63 -6.62 -5.18
C VAL A 76 -19.00 -6.03 -3.82
N VAL A 77 -20.27 -5.64 -3.65
CA VAL A 77 -20.82 -5.05 -2.43
C VAL A 77 -21.95 -5.92 -1.91
N GLY A 78 -21.96 -6.24 -0.62
CA GLY A 78 -23.08 -6.97 0.00
C GLY A 78 -24.32 -6.08 0.08
N GLY A 79 -25.45 -6.51 -0.47
CA GLY A 79 -26.67 -5.72 -0.47
C GLY A 79 -27.20 -5.39 0.92
N ASN A 80 -27.06 -6.32 1.86
CA ASN A 80 -27.44 -6.13 3.27
C ASN A 80 -26.39 -5.33 4.07
N ASP A 81 -25.11 -5.43 3.71
CA ASP A 81 -24.02 -4.77 4.43
C ASP A 81 -23.75 -3.36 3.89
N GLY A 82 -24.10 -3.11 2.63
CA GLY A 82 -23.86 -1.84 1.94
C GLY A 82 -22.39 -1.49 1.71
N VAL A 83 -22.12 -0.21 1.53
CA VAL A 83 -20.74 0.31 1.35
C VAL A 83 -20.03 0.35 2.70
N GLN A 84 -18.93 -0.35 2.81
CA GLN A 84 -18.09 -0.45 4.01
C GLN A 84 -16.81 0.35 3.84
N GLY A 85 -16.08 0.62 4.94
CA GLY A 85 -14.80 1.35 4.90
C GLY A 85 -13.78 0.73 3.94
N HIS A 86 -13.68 -0.61 3.91
CA HIS A 86 -12.80 -1.29 2.94
C HIS A 86 -13.28 -1.13 1.49
N THR A 87 -14.59 -1.08 1.24
CA THR A 87 -15.14 -0.77 -0.09
C THR A 87 -14.69 0.61 -0.58
N GLU A 88 -14.71 1.61 0.29
CA GLU A 88 -14.22 2.96 -0.03
C GLU A 88 -12.71 3.00 -0.25
N THR A 89 -11.94 2.20 0.50
CA THR A 89 -10.50 2.06 0.28
C THR A 89 -10.20 1.50 -1.11
N LEU A 90 -10.85 0.40 -1.50
CA LEU A 90 -10.70 -0.16 -2.84
C LEU A 90 -11.17 0.82 -3.92
N TRP A 91 -12.28 1.52 -3.69
CA TRP A 91 -12.78 2.55 -4.60
C TRP A 91 -11.77 3.67 -4.85
N ARG A 92 -11.12 4.18 -3.79
CA ARG A 92 -10.07 5.21 -3.89
C ARG A 92 -8.84 4.71 -4.64
N LEU A 93 -8.42 3.46 -4.40
CA LEU A 93 -7.31 2.84 -5.12
C LEU A 93 -7.63 2.68 -6.61
N LEU A 94 -8.85 2.23 -6.96
CA LEU A 94 -9.33 2.13 -8.33
C LEU A 94 -9.40 3.50 -9.02
N ALA A 95 -9.87 4.53 -8.31
CA ALA A 95 -9.92 5.90 -8.81
C ALA A 95 -8.52 6.46 -9.09
N ARG A 96 -7.59 6.29 -8.15
CA ARG A 96 -6.20 6.74 -8.32
C ARG A 96 -5.51 6.13 -9.53
N ARG A 97 -5.79 4.86 -9.83
CA ARG A 97 -5.23 4.15 -10.99
C ARG A 97 -6.04 4.33 -12.28
N GLY A 98 -7.14 5.08 -12.23
CA GLY A 98 -8.00 5.32 -13.39
C GLY A 98 -8.69 4.06 -13.92
N ILE A 99 -8.88 3.00 -13.10
CA ILE A 99 -9.45 1.72 -13.55
C ILE A 99 -10.98 1.83 -13.66
N PRO A 100 -11.58 1.66 -14.85
CA PRO A 100 -13.03 1.61 -15.02
C PRO A 100 -13.64 0.51 -14.14
N THR A 101 -14.79 0.82 -13.50
CA THR A 101 -15.31 -0.04 -12.43
C THR A 101 -16.79 -0.33 -12.64
N PHE A 102 -17.14 -1.60 -12.59
CA PHE A 102 -18.48 -2.11 -12.47
C PHE A 102 -18.78 -2.42 -11.01
N VAL A 103 -20.03 -2.30 -10.59
CA VAL A 103 -20.47 -2.65 -9.23
C VAL A 103 -21.45 -3.80 -9.30
N PHE A 104 -21.24 -4.84 -8.49
CA PHE A 104 -22.20 -5.94 -8.33
C PHE A 104 -22.69 -5.96 -6.88
N VAL A 105 -23.96 -5.63 -6.70
CA VAL A 105 -24.63 -5.74 -5.40
C VAL A 105 -25.07 -7.19 -5.21
N ASN A 106 -24.30 -7.91 -4.41
CA ASN A 106 -24.47 -9.33 -4.13
C ASN A 106 -25.39 -9.59 -2.94
N LYS A 107 -25.82 -10.82 -2.74
CA LYS A 107 -26.69 -11.26 -1.64
C LYS A 107 -28.07 -10.56 -1.64
N THR A 108 -28.60 -10.25 -2.80
CA THR A 108 -29.93 -9.63 -2.91
C THR A 108 -31.03 -10.51 -2.35
N ASP A 109 -30.82 -11.81 -2.28
CA ASP A 109 -31.70 -12.78 -1.65
C ASP A 109 -31.82 -12.66 -0.12
N LEU A 110 -30.92 -11.90 0.51
CA LEU A 110 -30.97 -11.55 1.93
C LEU A 110 -31.59 -10.16 2.19
N LEU A 111 -31.88 -9.41 1.13
CA LEU A 111 -32.59 -8.14 1.26
C LEU A 111 -34.07 -8.37 1.56
N PRO A 112 -34.73 -7.44 2.27
CA PRO A 112 -36.17 -7.47 2.45
C PRO A 112 -36.90 -7.64 1.12
N ASP A 113 -37.95 -8.47 1.10
CA ASP A 113 -38.75 -8.79 -0.08
C ASP A 113 -37.94 -9.25 -1.31
N GLY A 114 -36.79 -9.92 -1.08
CA GLY A 114 -35.91 -10.41 -2.15
C GLY A 114 -35.29 -9.32 -3.00
N GLY A 115 -35.10 -8.11 -2.47
CA GLY A 115 -34.52 -6.96 -3.15
C GLY A 115 -35.53 -6.21 -4.00
N SER A 116 -36.63 -5.74 -3.38
CA SER A 116 -37.63 -4.88 -3.99
C SER A 116 -37.03 -3.65 -4.67
N ALA A 117 -37.79 -2.99 -5.56
CA ALA A 117 -37.35 -1.77 -6.24
C ALA A 117 -36.93 -0.66 -5.24
N GLU A 118 -37.64 -0.57 -4.10
CA GLU A 118 -37.35 0.40 -3.04
C GLU A 118 -36.00 0.10 -2.36
N GLU A 119 -35.71 -1.17 -2.05
CA GLU A 119 -34.44 -1.59 -1.47
C GLU A 119 -33.28 -1.38 -2.44
N ARG A 120 -33.45 -1.69 -3.73
CA ARG A 120 -32.47 -1.40 -4.76
C ARG A 120 -32.18 0.09 -4.87
N ALA A 121 -33.22 0.93 -4.86
CA ALA A 121 -33.08 2.38 -4.87
C ALA A 121 -32.34 2.89 -3.64
N ARG A 122 -32.60 2.32 -2.45
CA ARG A 122 -31.87 2.64 -1.21
C ARG A 122 -30.37 2.32 -1.34
N VAL A 123 -30.01 1.14 -1.86
CA VAL A 123 -28.62 0.76 -2.07
C VAL A 123 -27.95 1.68 -3.09
N ILE A 124 -28.62 2.02 -4.20
CA ILE A 124 -28.09 2.99 -5.20
C ILE A 124 -27.86 4.35 -4.55
N ALA A 125 -28.78 4.85 -3.73
CA ALA A 125 -28.60 6.13 -3.03
C ALA A 125 -27.36 6.09 -2.11
N GLN A 126 -27.11 4.98 -1.42
CA GLN A 126 -25.91 4.80 -0.60
C GLN A 126 -24.63 4.75 -1.44
N LEU A 127 -24.63 4.01 -2.56
CA LEU A 127 -23.51 3.96 -3.50
C LEU A 127 -23.18 5.35 -4.05
N ARG A 128 -24.21 6.14 -4.42
CA ARG A 128 -24.04 7.52 -4.88
C ARG A 128 -23.44 8.41 -3.81
N ALA A 129 -23.98 8.36 -2.61
CA ALA A 129 -23.52 9.20 -1.50
C ALA A 129 -22.08 8.90 -1.05
N ARG A 130 -21.66 7.62 -1.07
CA ARG A 130 -20.37 7.20 -0.51
C ARG A 130 -19.27 6.96 -1.56
N LEU A 131 -19.63 6.62 -2.81
CA LEU A 131 -18.66 6.30 -3.85
C LEU A 131 -18.66 7.35 -4.97
N SER A 132 -19.76 7.48 -5.71
CA SER A 132 -19.88 8.45 -6.80
C SER A 132 -21.35 8.61 -7.24
N GLU A 133 -21.76 9.84 -7.54
CA GLU A 133 -23.06 10.14 -8.19
C GLU A 133 -23.24 9.40 -9.54
N GLY A 134 -22.14 9.02 -10.21
CA GLY A 134 -22.15 8.24 -11.44
C GLY A 134 -22.51 6.76 -11.26
N CYS A 135 -22.85 6.28 -10.06
CA CYS A 135 -23.38 4.92 -9.86
C CYS A 135 -24.81 4.84 -10.40
N VAL A 136 -24.98 4.12 -11.52
CA VAL A 136 -26.24 4.02 -12.27
C VAL A 136 -26.66 2.56 -12.41
N PRO A 137 -27.93 2.19 -12.15
CA PRO A 137 -28.42 0.85 -12.46
C PRO A 137 -28.13 0.45 -13.91
N ALA A 138 -27.71 -0.80 -14.14
CA ALA A 138 -27.30 -1.27 -15.46
C ALA A 138 -28.43 -1.19 -16.50
N ASP A 139 -29.67 -1.27 -16.07
CA ASP A 139 -30.90 -1.16 -16.89
C ASP A 139 -31.27 0.31 -17.21
N ASP A 140 -30.63 1.31 -16.56
CA ASP A 140 -30.90 2.75 -16.76
C ASP A 140 -29.66 3.53 -17.29
N LEU A 141 -28.65 2.83 -17.82
CA LEU A 141 -27.43 3.46 -18.34
C LEU A 141 -27.65 4.36 -19.56
N ALA A 142 -28.74 4.18 -20.31
CA ALA A 142 -29.13 5.04 -21.42
C ALA A 142 -29.93 6.27 -20.97
N GLY A 143 -30.28 6.37 -19.68
CA GLY A 143 -31.14 7.38 -19.10
C GLY A 143 -30.44 8.64 -18.64
N GLU A 144 -31.22 9.56 -18.06
CA GLU A 144 -30.81 10.87 -17.58
C GLU A 144 -29.67 10.79 -16.54
N ALA A 145 -29.72 9.83 -15.62
CA ALA A 145 -28.74 9.71 -14.55
C ALA A 145 -27.30 9.49 -15.07
N ALA A 146 -27.12 8.72 -16.14
CA ALA A 146 -25.83 8.56 -16.79
C ALA A 146 -25.45 9.79 -17.61
N ALA A 147 -26.42 10.42 -18.30
CA ALA A 147 -26.20 11.62 -19.10
C ALA A 147 -25.69 12.80 -18.27
N MET A 148 -26.20 12.98 -17.05
CA MET A 148 -25.79 14.06 -16.14
C MET A 148 -24.32 13.97 -15.67
N THR A 149 -23.60 12.90 -15.97
CA THR A 149 -22.20 12.74 -15.58
C THR A 149 -21.20 13.39 -16.52
N ASP A 150 -21.66 13.87 -17.70
CA ASP A 150 -20.81 14.44 -18.75
C ASP A 150 -21.63 15.39 -19.64
N ASP A 151 -21.12 16.60 -19.90
CA ASP A 151 -21.87 17.64 -20.64
C ASP A 151 -22.26 17.21 -22.06
N ALA A 152 -21.36 16.52 -22.79
CA ALA A 152 -21.65 16.05 -24.14
C ALA A 152 -22.69 14.89 -24.15
N ALA A 153 -22.69 14.06 -23.10
CA ALA A 153 -23.70 13.04 -22.95
C ALA A 153 -25.07 13.65 -22.59
N LEU A 154 -25.07 14.71 -21.80
CA LEU A 154 -26.31 15.43 -21.48
C LEU A 154 -26.93 16.09 -22.74
N ASP A 155 -26.11 16.71 -23.58
CA ASP A 155 -26.56 17.28 -24.87
C ASP A 155 -27.17 16.19 -25.76
N GLU A 156 -26.49 15.03 -25.90
CA GLU A 156 -27.01 13.88 -26.66
C GLU A 156 -28.37 13.39 -26.12
N TYR A 157 -28.48 13.26 -24.79
CA TYR A 157 -29.71 12.83 -24.15
C TYR A 157 -30.86 13.83 -24.36
N LEU A 158 -30.59 15.13 -24.27
CA LEU A 158 -31.60 16.17 -24.51
C LEU A 158 -32.07 16.20 -25.96
N GLU A 159 -31.21 15.84 -26.92
CA GLU A 159 -31.57 15.77 -28.34
C GLU A 159 -32.26 14.46 -28.72
N ALA A 160 -31.76 13.31 -28.24
CA ALA A 160 -32.21 11.99 -28.69
C ALA A 160 -33.13 11.28 -27.70
N GLY A 161 -33.24 11.73 -26.44
CA GLY A 161 -34.03 11.10 -25.38
C GLY A 161 -33.39 9.85 -24.79
N SER A 162 -32.21 9.45 -25.26
CA SER A 162 -31.44 8.30 -24.74
C SER A 162 -30.00 8.40 -25.20
N LEU A 163 -29.06 7.80 -24.44
CA LEU A 163 -27.64 7.71 -24.82
C LEU A 163 -27.38 6.55 -25.79
N ALA A 164 -26.52 6.77 -26.77
CA ALA A 164 -26.05 5.71 -27.66
C ALA A 164 -25.11 4.73 -26.93
N PRO A 165 -25.03 3.43 -27.33
CA PRO A 165 -24.13 2.45 -26.73
C PRO A 165 -22.64 2.87 -26.71
N GLY A 166 -22.19 3.59 -27.75
CA GLY A 166 -20.81 4.11 -27.81
C GLY A 166 -20.53 5.17 -26.74
N THR A 167 -21.51 6.05 -26.48
CA THR A 167 -21.39 7.07 -25.42
C THR A 167 -21.36 6.42 -24.05
N ILE A 168 -22.21 5.41 -23.80
CA ILE A 168 -22.22 4.67 -22.53
C ILE A 168 -20.87 3.99 -22.29
N ARG A 169 -20.29 3.28 -23.29
CA ARG A 169 -18.95 2.68 -23.18
C ARG A 169 -17.90 3.71 -22.84
N ARG A 170 -17.90 4.84 -23.51
CA ARG A 170 -16.96 5.96 -23.24
C ARG A 170 -17.10 6.46 -21.80
N LEU A 171 -18.33 6.67 -21.30
CA LEU A 171 -18.56 7.11 -19.92
C LEU A 171 -18.05 6.10 -18.90
N VAL A 172 -18.23 4.82 -19.14
CA VAL A 172 -17.71 3.74 -18.29
C VAL A 172 -16.19 3.70 -18.34
N ALA A 173 -15.58 3.73 -19.53
CA ALA A 173 -14.14 3.71 -19.71
C ALA A 173 -13.45 4.92 -19.06
N GLN A 174 -14.09 6.11 -19.07
CA GLN A 174 -13.60 7.35 -18.45
C GLN A 174 -13.95 7.49 -16.97
N ARG A 175 -14.55 6.47 -16.34
CA ARG A 175 -14.99 6.51 -14.95
C ARG A 175 -15.98 7.65 -14.64
N ARG A 176 -16.85 7.97 -15.58
CA ARG A 176 -17.96 8.91 -15.40
C ARG A 176 -19.23 8.17 -14.97
N ALA A 177 -19.53 7.04 -15.59
CA ALA A 177 -20.63 6.15 -15.20
C ALA A 177 -20.10 4.82 -14.68
N PHE A 178 -20.73 4.31 -13.63
CA PHE A 178 -20.40 3.05 -12.97
C PHE A 178 -21.63 2.15 -12.98
N PRO A 179 -21.68 1.17 -13.89
CA PRO A 179 -22.82 0.27 -14.01
C PRO A 179 -23.02 -0.56 -12.74
N VAL A 180 -24.23 -0.54 -12.17
CA VAL A 180 -24.60 -1.28 -10.97
C VAL A 180 -25.52 -2.44 -11.32
N PHE A 181 -25.06 -3.65 -11.07
CA PHE A 181 -25.83 -4.89 -11.24
C PHE A 181 -26.27 -5.43 -9.89
N PHE A 182 -27.40 -6.13 -9.86
CA PHE A 182 -27.95 -6.74 -8.66
C PHE A 182 -28.09 -8.25 -8.85
N GLY A 183 -27.76 -9.02 -7.81
CA GLY A 183 -27.91 -10.47 -7.88
C GLY A 183 -27.52 -11.20 -6.60
N SER A 184 -27.56 -12.54 -6.70
CA SER A 184 -27.09 -13.45 -5.67
C SER A 184 -26.12 -14.47 -6.29
N ALA A 185 -24.83 -14.31 -6.05
CA ALA A 185 -23.82 -15.24 -6.55
C ALA A 185 -24.05 -16.68 -6.03
N LEU A 186 -24.59 -16.82 -4.80
CA LEU A 186 -24.92 -18.11 -4.22
C LEU A 186 -26.04 -18.83 -4.98
N LYS A 187 -27.04 -18.08 -5.46
CA LYS A 187 -28.18 -18.61 -6.23
C LYS A 187 -27.95 -18.58 -7.73
N ASN A 188 -26.82 -18.03 -8.16
CA ASN A 188 -26.49 -17.75 -9.56
C ASN A 188 -27.54 -16.83 -10.24
N ASP A 189 -28.11 -15.89 -9.48
CA ASP A 189 -29.07 -14.92 -9.96
C ASP A 189 -28.35 -13.61 -10.33
N GLY A 190 -28.73 -13.00 -11.48
CA GLY A 190 -28.13 -11.76 -11.98
C GLY A 190 -26.70 -11.88 -12.54
N VAL A 191 -26.05 -13.05 -12.49
CA VAL A 191 -24.67 -13.25 -12.94
C VAL A 191 -24.57 -13.28 -14.46
N GLU A 192 -25.56 -13.84 -15.17
CA GLU A 192 -25.63 -13.83 -16.64
C GLU A 192 -25.79 -12.39 -17.15
N GLY A 193 -26.68 -11.60 -16.56
CA GLY A 193 -26.86 -10.18 -16.93
C GLY A 193 -25.62 -9.33 -16.66
N LEU A 194 -24.83 -9.65 -15.62
CA LEU A 194 -23.53 -9.04 -15.40
C LEU A 194 -22.53 -9.41 -16.52
N LEU A 195 -22.48 -10.68 -16.94
CA LEU A 195 -21.60 -11.12 -18.03
C LEU A 195 -21.98 -10.47 -19.37
N ASP A 196 -23.28 -10.36 -19.66
CA ASP A 196 -23.78 -9.65 -20.84
C ASP A 196 -23.37 -8.18 -20.81
N GLY A 197 -23.58 -7.50 -19.67
CA GLY A 197 -23.17 -6.11 -19.49
C GLY A 197 -21.67 -5.89 -19.59
N LEU A 198 -20.85 -6.80 -19.05
CA LEU A 198 -19.41 -6.77 -19.26
C LEU A 198 -19.04 -6.91 -20.73
N ALA A 199 -19.63 -7.88 -21.44
CA ALA A 199 -19.35 -8.10 -22.87
C ALA A 199 -19.78 -6.91 -23.74
N GLU A 200 -20.86 -6.20 -23.37
CA GLU A 200 -21.36 -5.06 -24.12
C GLU A 200 -20.61 -3.76 -23.82
N LEU A 201 -20.22 -3.52 -22.56
CA LEU A 201 -19.75 -2.22 -22.08
C LEU A 201 -18.21 -2.09 -22.03
N VAL A 202 -17.45 -3.18 -22.15
CA VAL A 202 -16.00 -3.10 -22.23
C VAL A 202 -15.53 -2.64 -23.60
N GLU A 203 -14.51 -1.82 -23.62
CA GLU A 203 -13.84 -1.41 -24.86
C GLU A 203 -12.60 -2.26 -25.08
N GLU A 204 -12.37 -2.69 -26.32
CA GLU A 204 -11.12 -3.35 -26.71
C GLU A 204 -9.99 -2.34 -26.70
N ARG A 205 -8.94 -2.63 -25.96
CA ARG A 205 -7.76 -1.77 -25.85
C ARG A 205 -6.78 -2.07 -26.96
N GLU A 206 -6.31 -1.05 -27.65
CA GLU A 206 -5.15 -1.15 -28.54
C GLU A 206 -3.86 -1.25 -27.74
N TRP A 207 -3.02 -2.23 -28.08
CA TRP A 207 -1.77 -2.49 -27.41
C TRP A 207 -0.58 -2.06 -28.25
N PRO A 208 0.49 -1.47 -27.64
CA PRO A 208 1.75 -1.19 -28.32
C PRO A 208 2.33 -2.44 -28.98
N ARG A 209 3.07 -2.27 -30.09
CA ARG A 209 3.71 -3.38 -30.80
C ARG A 209 4.99 -3.86 -30.14
N GLU A 210 5.67 -3.00 -29.41
CA GLU A 210 6.89 -3.34 -28.67
C GLU A 210 6.54 -4.20 -27.46
N PHE A 211 7.44 -5.15 -27.13
CA PHE A 211 7.23 -6.01 -25.97
C PHE A 211 7.25 -5.21 -24.68
N ALA A 212 6.20 -5.35 -23.92
CA ALA A 212 6.04 -4.79 -22.60
C ALA A 212 5.24 -5.76 -21.72
N ALA A 213 5.60 -5.89 -20.45
CA ALA A 213 4.83 -6.70 -19.51
C ALA A 213 5.03 -6.18 -18.09
N ARG A 214 4.02 -6.37 -17.23
CA ARG A 214 4.07 -6.03 -15.81
C ARG A 214 3.94 -7.27 -14.94
N VAL A 215 4.82 -7.38 -13.95
CA VAL A 215 4.75 -8.41 -12.92
C VAL A 215 3.76 -7.94 -11.85
N TYR A 216 2.65 -8.64 -11.65
CA TYR A 216 1.70 -8.26 -10.59
C TYR A 216 1.78 -9.18 -9.37
N ARG A 217 2.33 -10.41 -9.53
CA ARG A 217 2.47 -11.38 -8.45
C ARG A 217 3.69 -12.28 -8.68
N VAL A 218 4.29 -12.75 -7.60
CA VAL A 218 5.28 -13.84 -7.58
C VAL A 218 4.79 -14.90 -6.60
N SER A 219 4.96 -16.17 -6.92
CA SER A 219 4.62 -17.29 -6.06
C SER A 219 5.60 -18.44 -6.26
N HIS A 220 5.56 -19.44 -5.38
CA HIS A 220 6.29 -20.68 -5.54
C HIS A 220 5.33 -21.82 -5.94
N GLY A 221 5.71 -22.59 -6.94
CA GLY A 221 4.98 -23.78 -7.34
C GLY A 221 5.19 -24.95 -6.35
N ARG A 222 4.42 -26.02 -6.52
CA ARG A 222 4.47 -27.21 -5.62
C ARG A 222 5.85 -27.87 -5.50
N LYS A 223 6.75 -27.61 -6.46
CA LYS A 223 8.13 -28.14 -6.46
C LYS A 223 9.16 -27.09 -6.02
N GLY A 224 8.72 -25.97 -5.45
CA GLY A 224 9.58 -24.85 -5.05
C GLY A 224 10.04 -23.97 -6.22
N GLU A 225 9.57 -24.23 -7.46
CA GLU A 225 9.91 -23.36 -8.59
C GLU A 225 9.25 -21.99 -8.44
N ARG A 226 10.02 -20.92 -8.66
CA ARG A 226 9.51 -19.56 -8.65
C ARG A 226 8.70 -19.29 -9.92
N VAL A 227 7.49 -18.78 -9.74
CA VAL A 227 6.54 -18.44 -10.80
C VAL A 227 6.23 -16.95 -10.73
N ALA A 228 6.53 -16.22 -11.79
CA ALA A 228 6.15 -14.83 -11.97
C ALA A 228 4.82 -14.76 -12.75
N TRP A 229 3.88 -13.99 -12.26
CA TRP A 229 2.59 -13.74 -12.87
C TRP A 229 2.61 -12.39 -13.56
N LEU A 230 2.42 -12.40 -14.87
CA LEU A 230 2.59 -11.24 -15.72
C LEU A 230 1.29 -10.86 -16.41
N LYS A 231 1.09 -9.56 -16.63
CA LYS A 231 0.26 -9.05 -17.70
C LYS A 231 1.14 -8.57 -18.84
N VAL A 232 0.93 -9.09 -20.05
CA VAL A 232 1.60 -8.59 -21.25
C VAL A 232 0.88 -7.32 -21.69
N THR A 233 1.58 -6.17 -21.67
CA THR A 233 1.04 -4.84 -21.95
C THR A 233 1.49 -4.29 -23.30
N GLY A 234 2.30 -5.05 -24.06
CA GLY A 234 2.74 -4.70 -25.39
C GLY A 234 3.33 -5.90 -26.13
N GLY A 235 3.18 -5.94 -27.44
CA GLY A 235 3.74 -6.98 -28.31
C GLY A 235 3.34 -8.41 -27.93
N ALA A 236 4.33 -9.26 -27.81
CA ALA A 236 4.15 -10.67 -27.42
C ALA A 236 5.35 -11.16 -26.60
N LEU A 237 5.09 -12.08 -25.68
CA LEU A 237 6.10 -12.81 -24.92
C LEU A 237 6.18 -14.26 -25.42
N CYS A 238 7.39 -14.71 -25.77
CA CYS A 238 7.63 -16.07 -26.24
C CYS A 238 8.38 -16.91 -25.21
N ALA A 239 8.13 -18.21 -25.21
CA ALA A 239 8.93 -19.15 -24.43
C ALA A 239 10.40 -19.09 -24.89
N LYS A 240 11.34 -19.16 -23.92
CA LYS A 240 12.79 -19.03 -24.14
C LYS A 240 13.28 -17.64 -24.57
N GLN A 241 12.41 -16.64 -24.65
CA GLN A 241 12.79 -15.24 -24.88
C GLN A 241 13.62 -14.71 -23.70
N VAL A 242 14.59 -13.84 -24.01
CA VAL A 242 15.30 -13.06 -23.00
C VAL A 242 14.51 -11.77 -22.76
N VAL A 243 14.16 -11.51 -21.51
CA VAL A 243 13.49 -10.29 -21.08
C VAL A 243 14.44 -9.47 -20.22
N SER A 244 14.27 -8.16 -20.24
CA SER A 244 15.09 -7.21 -19.48
C SER A 244 14.21 -6.29 -18.64
N GLY A 245 14.80 -5.74 -17.58
CA GLY A 245 14.22 -4.72 -16.72
C GLY A 245 15.34 -3.89 -16.08
N VAL A 246 14.96 -2.88 -15.34
CA VAL A 246 15.90 -2.02 -14.60
C VAL A 246 15.51 -2.08 -13.11
N ARG A 247 16.50 -2.21 -12.22
CA ARG A 247 16.26 -2.16 -10.77
C ARG A 247 17.31 -1.30 -10.10
N ALA A 248 16.89 -0.29 -9.33
CA ALA A 248 17.78 0.67 -8.68
C ALA A 248 18.82 1.29 -9.66
N GLY A 249 18.41 1.53 -10.91
CA GLY A 249 19.29 2.03 -11.97
C GLY A 249 20.18 0.98 -12.64
N GLU A 250 20.20 -0.27 -12.17
CA GLU A 250 20.97 -1.36 -12.77
C GLU A 250 20.12 -2.19 -13.74
N PRO A 251 20.52 -2.29 -15.02
CA PRO A 251 19.85 -3.14 -15.99
C PRO A 251 20.12 -4.62 -15.69
N TRP A 252 19.11 -5.45 -15.88
CA TRP A 252 19.23 -6.90 -15.76
C TRP A 252 18.53 -7.58 -16.92
N SER A 253 18.92 -8.81 -17.23
CA SER A 253 18.24 -9.66 -18.21
C SER A 253 18.16 -11.11 -17.73
N GLN A 254 17.04 -11.78 -18.01
CA GLN A 254 16.82 -13.19 -17.69
C GLN A 254 16.04 -13.88 -18.79
N LYS A 255 16.22 -15.20 -18.88
CA LYS A 255 15.55 -16.02 -19.89
C LYS A 255 14.27 -16.63 -19.32
N VAL A 256 13.18 -16.49 -20.05
CA VAL A 256 11.92 -17.19 -19.80
C VAL A 256 12.09 -18.68 -20.09
N ASP A 257 11.75 -19.54 -19.13
CA ASP A 257 11.81 -20.99 -19.33
C ASP A 257 10.50 -21.54 -19.89
N GLN A 258 9.40 -21.34 -19.23
CA GLN A 258 8.08 -21.78 -19.63
C GLN A 258 7.06 -20.64 -19.51
N LEU A 259 6.13 -20.61 -20.44
CA LEU A 259 4.92 -19.80 -20.40
C LEU A 259 3.73 -20.71 -20.18
N ARG A 260 2.85 -20.30 -19.27
CA ARG A 260 1.59 -20.98 -18.99
C ARG A 260 0.46 -19.96 -18.96
N VAL A 261 -0.70 -20.31 -19.47
CA VAL A 261 -1.93 -19.49 -19.38
C VAL A 261 -3.01 -20.24 -18.63
N ALA A 262 -3.90 -19.51 -17.97
CA ALA A 262 -5.05 -20.11 -17.32
C ALA A 262 -6.08 -20.56 -18.38
N VAL A 263 -6.50 -21.81 -18.31
CA VAL A 263 -7.63 -22.36 -19.08
C VAL A 263 -8.64 -22.90 -18.07
N GLY A 264 -9.69 -22.10 -17.78
CA GLY A 264 -10.50 -22.32 -16.59
C GLY A 264 -9.61 -22.17 -15.33
N ALA A 265 -9.64 -23.15 -14.45
CA ALA A 265 -8.83 -23.19 -13.22
C ALA A 265 -7.47 -23.93 -13.40
N ARG A 266 -7.03 -24.23 -14.61
CA ARG A 266 -5.78 -24.95 -14.89
C ARG A 266 -4.80 -24.07 -15.65
N LEU A 267 -3.51 -24.31 -15.42
CA LEU A 267 -2.43 -23.66 -16.17
C LEU A 267 -1.92 -24.60 -17.28
N GLU A 268 -2.02 -24.15 -18.52
CA GLU A 268 -1.55 -24.89 -19.69
C GLU A 268 -0.33 -24.21 -20.32
N PRO A 269 0.68 -25.00 -20.74
CA PRO A 269 1.87 -24.46 -21.39
C PRO A 269 1.54 -23.93 -22.78
N VAL A 270 2.11 -22.77 -23.13
CA VAL A 270 1.97 -22.14 -24.44
C VAL A 270 3.32 -21.66 -24.97
N GLY A 271 3.45 -21.52 -26.29
CA GLY A 271 4.66 -21.00 -26.92
C GLY A 271 4.75 -19.48 -26.94
N GLU A 272 3.61 -18.79 -26.99
CA GLU A 272 3.51 -17.33 -27.13
C GLU A 272 2.29 -16.81 -26.36
N VAL A 273 2.43 -15.62 -25.75
CA VAL A 273 1.35 -14.86 -25.12
C VAL A 273 1.39 -13.43 -25.64
N ARG A 274 0.29 -12.95 -26.20
CA ARG A 274 0.14 -11.60 -26.76
C ARG A 274 -0.34 -10.59 -25.72
N ALA A 275 -0.13 -9.32 -26.03
CA ALA A 275 -0.63 -8.20 -25.23
C ALA A 275 -2.12 -8.33 -24.90
N GLY A 276 -2.51 -7.84 -23.71
CA GLY A 276 -3.85 -7.98 -23.14
C GLY A 276 -4.06 -9.26 -22.33
N ARG A 277 -3.13 -10.24 -22.37
CA ARG A 277 -3.29 -11.52 -21.65
C ARG A 277 -2.43 -11.61 -20.40
N LEU A 278 -2.92 -12.39 -19.44
CA LEU A 278 -2.20 -12.81 -18.26
C LEU A 278 -1.46 -14.13 -18.50
N CYS A 279 -0.30 -14.30 -17.90
CA CYS A 279 0.43 -15.55 -17.97
C CYS A 279 1.28 -15.80 -16.71
N ALA A 280 1.57 -17.06 -16.46
CA ALA A 280 2.52 -17.52 -15.46
C ALA A 280 3.83 -17.90 -16.15
N VAL A 281 4.95 -17.43 -15.62
CA VAL A 281 6.28 -17.56 -16.22
C VAL A 281 7.25 -18.18 -15.23
N THR A 282 8.03 -19.16 -15.65
CA THR A 282 9.18 -19.67 -14.90
C THR A 282 10.50 -19.25 -15.52
N GLY A 283 11.59 -19.28 -14.75
CA GLY A 283 12.93 -18.85 -15.19
C GLY A 283 13.30 -17.42 -14.77
N LEU A 284 12.34 -16.63 -14.30
CA LEU A 284 12.55 -15.26 -13.82
C LEU A 284 12.75 -15.25 -12.31
N THR A 285 14.00 -15.30 -11.85
CA THR A 285 14.35 -15.40 -10.43
C THR A 285 14.55 -14.06 -9.75
N ARG A 286 14.77 -12.99 -10.52
CA ARG A 286 15.05 -11.63 -9.99
C ARG A 286 13.81 -10.74 -9.91
N VAL A 287 12.75 -11.04 -10.65
CA VAL A 287 11.57 -10.19 -10.71
C VAL A 287 10.83 -10.12 -9.37
N ARG A 288 10.16 -8.99 -9.12
CA ARG A 288 9.28 -8.77 -7.96
C ARG A 288 7.92 -8.27 -8.45
N PRO A 289 6.88 -8.40 -7.63
CA PRO A 289 5.62 -7.72 -7.91
C PRO A 289 5.83 -6.21 -8.08
N GLY A 290 5.29 -5.65 -9.17
CA GLY A 290 5.47 -4.24 -9.55
C GLY A 290 6.51 -3.99 -10.62
N ASP A 291 7.45 -4.92 -10.88
CA ASP A 291 8.49 -4.74 -11.91
C ASP A 291 7.88 -4.62 -13.30
N GLY A 292 8.38 -3.68 -14.10
CA GLY A 292 8.16 -3.55 -15.53
C GLY A 292 9.20 -4.34 -16.34
N LEU A 293 8.78 -4.93 -17.45
CA LEU A 293 9.63 -5.70 -18.36
C LEU A 293 9.54 -5.13 -19.77
N GLY A 294 10.67 -5.07 -20.48
CA GLY A 294 10.74 -4.50 -21.82
C GLY A 294 10.49 -2.99 -21.81
N ALA A 295 9.50 -2.51 -22.55
CA ALA A 295 9.12 -1.11 -22.60
C ALA A 295 8.20 -0.66 -21.45
N GLU A 296 7.79 -1.57 -20.56
CA GLU A 296 6.96 -1.24 -19.40
C GLU A 296 7.79 -0.64 -18.28
N SER A 297 7.33 0.45 -17.68
CA SER A 297 7.95 1.04 -16.48
C SER A 297 7.54 0.26 -15.22
N ASP A 298 8.33 0.38 -14.15
CA ASP A 298 7.94 -0.15 -12.84
C ASP A 298 6.64 0.51 -12.35
N ALA A 299 5.87 -0.24 -11.59
CA ALA A 299 4.66 0.27 -10.96
C ALA A 299 5.02 1.30 -9.88
N GLU A 300 4.12 2.28 -9.66
CA GLU A 300 4.22 3.16 -8.50
C GLU A 300 4.24 2.36 -7.19
N ALA A 301 4.94 2.90 -6.19
CA ALA A 301 4.96 2.31 -4.86
C ALA A 301 3.53 2.16 -4.31
N PRO A 302 3.23 1.07 -3.58
CA PRO A 302 1.95 0.89 -2.93
C PRO A 302 1.62 2.05 -1.99
N VAL A 303 0.34 2.42 -1.92
CA VAL A 303 -0.17 3.45 -1.00
C VAL A 303 -0.30 2.88 0.41
N LEU A 304 -0.75 1.63 0.47
CA LEU A 304 -0.92 0.92 1.73
C LEU A 304 0.45 0.49 2.26
N ALA A 305 0.68 0.71 3.55
CA ALA A 305 1.92 0.33 4.21
C ALA A 305 1.64 -0.42 5.51
N PRO A 306 2.46 -1.43 5.86
CA PRO A 306 2.33 -2.13 7.13
C PRO A 306 2.65 -1.17 8.29
N VAL A 307 1.87 -1.27 9.37
CA VAL A 307 2.02 -0.40 10.55
C VAL A 307 2.26 -1.18 11.84
N LEU A 308 2.02 -2.48 11.85
CA LEU A 308 2.28 -3.37 12.98
C LEU A 308 3.63 -4.05 12.81
N THR A 309 4.41 -4.09 13.88
CA THR A 309 5.70 -4.82 13.91
C THR A 309 5.61 -5.91 14.98
N TYR A 310 5.85 -7.13 14.56
CA TYR A 310 5.96 -8.28 15.43
C TYR A 310 7.41 -8.72 15.56
N ARG A 311 7.81 -9.12 16.78
CA ARG A 311 9.06 -9.81 17.00
C ARG A 311 8.87 -11.30 16.72
N VAL A 312 9.73 -11.89 15.90
CA VAL A 312 9.71 -13.32 15.62
C VAL A 312 10.43 -14.06 16.75
N LEU A 313 9.72 -14.97 17.39
CA LEU A 313 10.24 -15.84 18.45
C LEU A 313 10.62 -17.19 17.81
N THR A 314 11.90 -17.38 17.57
CA THR A 314 12.41 -18.56 16.85
C THR A 314 12.46 -19.84 17.70
N GLY A 315 12.32 -19.74 19.02
CA GLY A 315 12.41 -20.90 19.90
C GLY A 315 13.74 -21.66 19.72
N ASP A 316 13.63 -22.95 19.41
CA ASP A 316 14.78 -23.83 19.15
C ASP A 316 15.24 -23.82 17.67
N GLU A 317 14.56 -23.05 16.80
CA GLU A 317 14.88 -22.97 15.38
C GLU A 317 16.13 -22.10 15.12
N ASP A 318 16.88 -22.43 14.07
CA ASP A 318 18.00 -21.60 13.64
C ASP A 318 17.51 -20.24 13.12
N VAL A 319 17.94 -19.17 13.79
CA VAL A 319 17.56 -17.78 13.47
C VAL A 319 17.90 -17.42 12.03
N HIS A 320 19.03 -17.92 11.49
CA HIS A 320 19.41 -17.65 10.10
C HIS A 320 18.53 -18.38 9.11
N ALA A 321 18.09 -19.60 9.41
CA ALA A 321 17.14 -20.34 8.59
C ALA A 321 15.77 -19.66 8.57
N VAL A 322 15.28 -19.20 9.72
CA VAL A 322 14.02 -18.43 9.84
C VAL A 322 14.12 -17.11 9.07
N LEU A 323 15.23 -16.37 9.21
CA LEU A 323 15.45 -15.11 8.50
C LEU A 323 15.49 -15.32 6.98
N ALA A 324 16.15 -16.39 6.52
CA ALA A 324 16.22 -16.72 5.09
C ALA A 324 14.82 -17.05 4.53
N ALA A 325 14.04 -17.88 5.25
CA ALA A 325 12.66 -18.23 4.87
C ALA A 325 11.75 -17.00 4.81
N LEU A 326 11.81 -16.12 5.81
CA LEU A 326 11.03 -14.87 5.83
C LEU A 326 11.43 -13.92 4.69
N ARG A 327 12.72 -13.80 4.37
CA ARG A 327 13.19 -13.02 3.23
C ARG A 327 12.72 -13.58 1.89
N GLU A 328 12.57 -14.90 1.79
CA GLU A 328 12.00 -15.53 0.59
C GLU A 328 10.50 -15.21 0.48
N LEU A 329 9.75 -15.29 1.58
CA LEU A 329 8.35 -14.86 1.63
C LEU A 329 8.20 -13.36 1.28
N ALA A 330 9.09 -12.51 1.77
CA ALA A 330 9.12 -11.08 1.41
C ALA A 330 9.41 -10.82 -0.08
N CYS A 331 9.98 -11.78 -0.81
CA CYS A 331 10.07 -11.69 -2.28
C CYS A 331 8.73 -11.95 -2.98
N GLU A 332 7.81 -12.70 -2.35
CA GLU A 332 6.45 -12.90 -2.84
C GLU A 332 5.54 -11.74 -2.44
N ASP A 333 5.67 -11.27 -1.22
CA ASP A 333 4.96 -10.13 -0.67
C ASP A 333 5.91 -9.03 -0.20
N PRO A 334 6.22 -8.03 -1.06
CA PRO A 334 7.10 -6.92 -0.70
C PRO A 334 6.62 -6.06 0.48
N MET A 335 5.33 -6.18 0.85
CA MET A 335 4.76 -5.50 2.02
C MET A 335 5.05 -6.26 3.32
N LEU A 336 5.55 -7.48 3.23
CA LEU A 336 6.10 -8.21 4.36
C LEU A 336 7.48 -7.63 4.68
N GLY A 337 7.53 -6.64 5.56
CA GLY A 337 8.77 -6.01 5.97
C GLY A 337 9.56 -6.93 6.90
N VAL A 338 10.68 -7.45 6.43
CA VAL A 338 11.57 -8.31 7.23
C VAL A 338 12.83 -7.54 7.56
N ALA A 339 13.01 -7.18 8.83
CA ALA A 339 14.18 -6.48 9.32
C ALA A 339 14.96 -7.35 10.32
N TRP A 340 16.27 -7.39 10.17
CA TRP A 340 17.17 -8.00 11.14
C TRP A 340 17.80 -6.90 12.00
N SER A 341 17.63 -7.00 13.30
CA SER A 341 18.28 -6.10 14.26
C SER A 341 19.57 -6.72 14.77
N GLU A 342 20.73 -6.27 14.28
CA GLU A 342 22.02 -6.75 14.76
C GLU A 342 22.24 -6.45 16.24
N ARG A 343 21.72 -5.31 16.73
CA ARG A 343 21.84 -4.92 18.14
C ARG A 343 21.08 -5.84 19.08
N LEU A 344 19.85 -6.23 18.69
CA LEU A 344 18.97 -7.06 19.50
C LEU A 344 19.08 -8.56 19.18
N GLN A 345 19.75 -8.91 18.07
CA GLN A 345 19.78 -10.29 17.52
C GLN A 345 18.37 -10.84 17.31
N GLU A 346 17.46 -9.99 16.82
CA GLU A 346 16.04 -10.28 16.65
C GLU A 346 15.59 -10.05 15.22
N ILE A 347 14.64 -10.86 14.76
CA ILE A 347 13.93 -10.66 13.51
C ILE A 347 12.64 -9.89 13.81
N HIS A 348 12.45 -8.77 13.13
CA HIS A 348 11.24 -7.97 13.18
C HIS A 348 10.46 -8.15 11.87
N LEU A 349 9.15 -8.39 11.99
CA LEU A 349 8.25 -8.63 10.89
C LEU A 349 7.18 -7.56 10.87
N GLN A 350 7.07 -6.84 9.76
CA GLN A 350 6.06 -5.81 9.54
C GLN A 350 4.88 -6.38 8.76
N LEU A 351 3.66 -6.13 9.23
CA LEU A 351 2.42 -6.71 8.72
C LEU A 351 1.27 -5.70 8.71
N MET A 352 0.25 -5.98 7.88
CA MET A 352 -0.98 -5.20 7.84
C MET A 352 -1.96 -5.58 8.97
N GLY A 353 -1.94 -6.83 9.45
CA GLY A 353 -2.87 -7.29 10.46
C GLY A 353 -2.60 -8.70 11.01
N ALA A 354 -3.40 -9.09 12.00
CA ALA A 354 -3.21 -10.34 12.74
C ALA A 354 -3.47 -11.60 11.91
N VAL A 355 -4.40 -11.56 10.96
CA VAL A 355 -4.70 -12.73 10.10
C VAL A 355 -3.51 -13.04 9.19
N GLN A 356 -2.82 -11.99 8.69
CA GLN A 356 -1.60 -12.16 7.90
C GLN A 356 -0.49 -12.86 8.71
N LEU A 357 -0.39 -12.59 10.02
CA LEU A 357 0.56 -13.25 10.91
C LEU A 357 0.36 -14.77 10.99
N GLU A 358 -0.90 -15.21 11.11
CA GLU A 358 -1.21 -16.63 11.12
C GLU A 358 -0.93 -17.30 9.77
N VAL A 359 -1.13 -16.58 8.66
CA VAL A 359 -0.77 -17.07 7.33
C VAL A 359 0.74 -17.24 7.20
N VAL A 360 1.55 -16.27 7.65
CA VAL A 360 3.01 -16.38 7.66
C VAL A 360 3.47 -17.55 8.52
N ARG A 361 2.87 -17.76 9.71
CA ARG A 361 3.15 -18.93 10.55
C ARG A 361 2.88 -20.25 9.81
N GLY A 362 1.72 -20.35 9.16
CA GLY A 362 1.37 -21.53 8.35
C GLY A 362 2.35 -21.77 7.21
N LEU A 363 2.73 -20.72 6.47
CA LEU A 363 3.70 -20.81 5.37
C LEU A 363 5.10 -21.27 5.86
N LEU A 364 5.57 -20.76 7.00
CA LEU A 364 6.84 -21.18 7.58
C LEU A 364 6.82 -22.66 7.97
N SER A 365 5.71 -23.12 8.58
CA SER A 365 5.54 -24.52 8.93
C SER A 365 5.43 -25.43 7.70
N ASP A 366 4.53 -25.09 6.75
CA ASP A 366 4.17 -25.99 5.65
C ASP A 366 5.25 -26.06 4.56
N ARG A 367 5.93 -24.95 4.27
CA ARG A 367 6.94 -24.87 3.20
C ARG A 367 8.35 -25.14 3.70
N TYR A 368 8.69 -24.69 4.90
CA TYR A 368 10.07 -24.71 5.41
C TYR A 368 10.24 -25.63 6.62
N GLY A 369 9.15 -26.16 7.17
CA GLY A 369 9.18 -27.01 8.37
C GLY A 369 9.63 -26.26 9.63
N LEU A 370 9.51 -24.92 9.65
CA LEU A 370 9.94 -24.06 10.75
C LEU A 370 8.76 -23.73 11.67
N SER A 371 8.93 -23.94 12.97
CA SER A 371 7.93 -23.62 13.99
C SER A 371 8.34 -22.37 14.76
N VAL A 372 7.68 -21.26 14.51
CA VAL A 372 7.96 -19.97 15.15
C VAL A 372 6.72 -19.44 15.84
N ASP A 373 6.94 -18.62 16.86
CA ASP A 373 5.93 -17.77 17.47
C ASP A 373 6.23 -16.30 17.26
N PHE A 374 5.28 -15.45 17.60
CA PHE A 374 5.41 -14.02 17.45
C PHE A 374 5.16 -13.33 18.78
N GLY A 375 6.01 -12.36 19.11
CA GLY A 375 5.82 -11.47 20.24
C GLY A 375 4.70 -10.46 19.99
N SER A 376 4.35 -9.67 21.00
CA SER A 376 3.36 -8.60 20.88
C SER A 376 3.68 -7.67 19.70
N ALA A 377 2.63 -7.16 19.07
CA ALA A 377 2.76 -6.20 18.00
C ALA A 377 3.54 -4.96 18.47
N GLY A 378 4.56 -4.59 17.73
CA GLY A 378 5.28 -3.33 17.92
C GLY A 378 4.65 -2.24 17.08
N ILE A 379 4.70 -1.01 17.57
CA ILE A 379 4.27 0.17 16.83
C ILE A 379 5.44 0.72 16.04
N LEU A 380 5.21 1.02 14.76
CA LEU A 380 6.21 1.67 13.91
C LEU A 380 6.15 3.19 14.11
N TYR A 381 6.94 3.65 15.04
CA TYR A 381 7.13 5.09 15.25
C TYR A 381 7.96 5.69 14.12
N LYS A 382 7.80 6.99 13.90
CA LYS A 382 8.64 7.83 13.04
C LYS A 382 9.06 9.07 13.81
N GLU A 383 10.06 9.77 13.30
CA GLU A 383 10.50 11.04 13.90
C GLU A 383 10.46 12.17 12.88
N THR A 384 10.23 13.39 13.37
CA THR A 384 10.25 14.61 12.56
C THR A 384 10.72 15.78 13.40
N LEU A 385 10.71 16.98 12.83
CA LEU A 385 11.06 18.22 13.52
C LEU A 385 9.84 19.15 13.63
N SER A 386 9.84 19.99 14.64
CA SER A 386 8.88 21.10 14.80
C SER A 386 9.46 22.45 14.32
N ALA A 387 10.78 22.57 14.19
CA ALA A 387 11.46 23.78 13.76
C ALA A 387 12.69 23.45 12.89
N PRO A 388 13.13 24.39 12.02
CA PRO A 388 14.33 24.22 11.19
C PRO A 388 15.60 24.07 12.03
N SER A 389 16.49 23.19 11.58
CA SER A 389 17.80 22.98 12.22
C SER A 389 18.90 22.87 11.16
N MET A 390 19.93 23.72 11.27
CA MET A 390 21.11 23.63 10.44
C MET A 390 22.06 22.57 11.01
N GLY A 391 22.60 21.75 10.11
CA GLY A 391 23.60 20.76 10.44
C GLY A 391 24.85 20.92 9.60
N ILE A 392 25.98 20.80 10.25
CA ILE A 392 27.32 20.89 9.65
C ILE A 392 28.01 19.55 9.77
N GLY A 393 28.39 18.99 8.63
CA GLY A 393 29.20 17.78 8.58
C GLY A 393 30.56 18.07 7.96
N HIS A 394 31.60 17.73 8.67
CA HIS A 394 33.01 17.90 8.23
C HIS A 394 33.74 16.56 8.27
N PHE A 395 34.49 16.26 7.21
CA PHE A 395 35.27 15.05 7.11
C PHE A 395 36.65 15.36 6.50
N GLU A 396 37.66 15.44 7.35
CA GLU A 396 39.04 15.82 6.98
C GLU A 396 40.07 14.90 7.65
N PRO A 397 40.06 13.58 7.43
CA PRO A 397 41.21 12.77 7.76
C PRO A 397 42.36 13.07 6.78
N LEU A 398 43.57 12.60 7.09
CA LEU A 398 44.77 12.89 6.29
C LEU A 398 44.52 12.65 4.77
N ARG A 399 44.72 13.69 3.95
CA ARG A 399 44.51 13.73 2.50
C ARG A 399 43.05 13.59 2.02
N HIS A 400 42.09 13.82 2.90
CA HIS A 400 40.68 13.90 2.55
C HIS A 400 40.13 15.24 3.01
N TYR A 401 39.07 15.73 2.35
CA TYR A 401 38.42 16.97 2.75
C TYR A 401 36.99 17.06 2.16
N ALA A 402 36.01 17.21 3.00
CA ALA A 402 34.66 17.58 2.60
C ALA A 402 33.92 18.28 3.74
N GLU A 403 33.21 19.35 3.41
CA GLU A 403 32.31 20.03 4.34
C GLU A 403 30.95 20.26 3.65
N ALA A 404 29.86 19.96 4.36
CA ALA A 404 28.50 20.16 3.89
C ALA A 404 27.62 20.75 5.00
N HIS A 405 26.88 21.80 4.67
CA HIS A 405 25.89 22.44 5.53
C HIS A 405 24.50 22.12 5.02
N LEU A 406 23.73 21.37 5.79
CA LEU A 406 22.38 20.91 5.44
C LEU A 406 21.36 21.49 6.40
N LEU A 407 20.38 22.19 5.85
CA LEU A 407 19.21 22.64 6.60
C LEU A 407 18.14 21.55 6.58
N VAL A 408 17.74 21.09 7.76
CA VAL A 408 16.65 20.14 7.94
C VAL A 408 15.44 20.92 8.46
N GLU A 409 14.38 21.01 7.65
CA GLU A 409 13.16 21.77 7.96
C GLU A 409 11.96 20.83 8.07
N PRO A 410 10.95 21.12 8.93
CA PRO A 410 9.71 20.35 8.93
C PRO A 410 9.00 20.48 7.57
N GLY A 411 8.49 19.36 7.09
CA GLY A 411 7.66 19.24 5.89
C GLY A 411 6.18 19.04 6.23
N PRO A 412 5.30 19.08 5.22
CA PRO A 412 3.90 18.70 5.40
C PRO A 412 3.78 17.25 5.85
N ARG A 413 2.73 16.94 6.62
CA ARG A 413 2.44 15.55 7.01
C ARG A 413 2.24 14.67 5.80
N GLY A 414 2.86 13.47 5.82
CA GLY A 414 2.82 12.52 4.71
C GLY A 414 3.72 12.86 3.53
N SER A 415 4.56 13.92 3.63
CA SER A 415 5.48 14.30 2.54
C SER A 415 6.75 13.44 2.47
N GLY A 416 7.02 12.64 3.50
CA GLY A 416 8.27 11.88 3.59
C GLY A 416 9.50 12.78 3.72
N VAL A 417 10.62 12.38 3.09
CA VAL A 417 11.85 13.18 3.07
C VAL A 417 12.04 13.78 1.68
N VAL A 418 12.13 15.10 1.62
CA VAL A 418 12.31 15.86 0.37
C VAL A 418 13.68 16.51 0.36
N PHE A 419 14.36 16.47 -0.77
CA PHE A 419 15.73 16.97 -0.91
C PHE A 419 15.81 18.15 -1.87
N GLY A 420 16.74 19.08 -1.60
CA GLY A 420 16.92 20.25 -2.43
C GLY A 420 18.27 20.95 -2.20
N THR A 421 18.55 21.98 -2.98
CA THR A 421 19.74 22.82 -2.83
C THR A 421 19.41 24.29 -2.94
N ARG A 422 20.10 25.09 -2.14
CA ARG A 422 20.19 26.57 -2.20
C ARG A 422 21.63 27.02 -2.38
N CYS A 423 22.56 26.06 -2.41
CA CYS A 423 23.99 26.34 -2.53
C CYS A 423 24.29 26.90 -3.92
N SER A 424 25.09 27.97 -3.97
CA SER A 424 25.56 28.55 -5.23
C SER A 424 26.57 27.62 -5.92
N GLU A 425 26.52 27.56 -7.25
CA GLU A 425 27.55 26.85 -8.04
C GLU A 425 28.92 27.55 -7.97
N ASP A 426 28.96 28.83 -7.58
CA ASP A 426 30.21 29.56 -7.31
C ASP A 426 30.88 29.11 -6.00
N GLU A 427 30.11 28.60 -5.03
CA GLU A 427 30.64 28.08 -3.77
C GLU A 427 31.02 26.60 -3.87
N LEU A 428 30.14 25.79 -4.48
CA LEU A 428 30.34 24.38 -4.65
C LEU A 428 29.87 23.92 -6.02
N ASP A 429 30.79 23.33 -6.80
CA ASP A 429 30.50 22.81 -8.14
C ASP A 429 29.26 21.89 -8.15
N ARG A 430 28.46 22.00 -9.22
CA ARG A 430 27.19 21.29 -9.40
C ARG A 430 27.30 19.77 -9.24
N ASN A 431 28.43 19.17 -9.64
CA ASN A 431 28.63 17.72 -9.49
C ASN A 431 28.76 17.31 -8.03
N TRP A 432 29.44 18.12 -7.22
CA TRP A 432 29.53 17.88 -5.79
C TRP A 432 28.18 18.07 -5.09
N GLN A 433 27.40 19.08 -5.49
CA GLN A 433 26.05 19.28 -4.98
C GLN A 433 25.15 18.07 -5.28
N ARG A 434 25.20 17.56 -6.52
CA ARG A 434 24.47 16.34 -6.91
C ARG A 434 24.90 15.13 -6.10
N LEU A 435 26.18 14.97 -5.86
CA LEU A 435 26.72 13.87 -5.06
C LEU A 435 26.26 13.93 -3.60
N ILE A 436 26.26 15.13 -2.99
CA ILE A 436 25.75 15.32 -1.62
C ILE A 436 24.29 14.91 -1.53
N LEU A 437 23.46 15.38 -2.47
CA LEU A 437 22.05 15.03 -2.50
C LEU A 437 21.81 13.54 -2.78
N ALA A 438 22.58 12.93 -3.70
CA ALA A 438 22.52 11.49 -3.94
C ALA A 438 22.89 10.69 -2.68
N ASN A 439 23.93 11.09 -1.97
CA ASN A 439 24.32 10.47 -0.69
C ASN A 439 23.24 10.66 0.39
N ALA A 440 22.57 11.81 0.43
CA ALA A 440 21.46 12.03 1.37
C ALA A 440 20.26 11.13 1.06
N MET A 441 20.03 10.80 -0.23
CA MET A 441 18.92 9.98 -0.70
C MET A 441 19.19 8.46 -0.62
N GLU A 442 20.48 8.04 -0.56
CA GLU A 442 20.84 6.61 -0.69
C GLU A 442 20.45 5.75 0.53
N ARG A 443 20.08 6.38 1.63
CA ARG A 443 19.70 5.67 2.87
C ARG A 443 18.59 6.38 3.63
N ASP A 444 17.86 5.61 4.40
CA ASP A 444 16.91 6.14 5.38
C ASP A 444 17.68 6.78 6.55
N HIS A 445 17.38 8.05 6.84
CA HIS A 445 17.91 8.73 8.02
C HIS A 445 17.09 8.36 9.25
N VAL A 446 17.78 8.06 10.33
CA VAL A 446 17.14 7.75 11.63
C VAL A 446 17.12 8.97 12.54
N GLY A 447 16.06 9.10 13.31
CA GLY A 447 15.90 10.14 14.30
C GLY A 447 16.80 9.96 15.51
N VAL A 448 16.67 10.84 16.50
CA VAL A 448 17.52 10.93 17.68
C VAL A 448 16.78 10.72 19.00
N LEU A 449 15.48 10.48 18.94
CA LEU A 449 14.64 10.17 20.12
C LEU A 449 14.62 8.67 20.41
N THR A 450 14.25 7.89 19.42
CA THR A 450 14.09 6.43 19.52
C THR A 450 14.93 5.67 18.50
N GLY A 451 15.52 6.38 17.53
CA GLY A 451 16.17 5.79 16.36
C GLY A 451 15.19 5.36 15.29
N ALA A 452 13.94 5.82 15.36
CA ALA A 452 12.92 5.58 14.35
C ALA A 452 13.22 6.34 13.04
N PRO A 453 12.69 5.90 11.89
CA PRO A 453 12.94 6.57 10.62
C PRO A 453 12.47 8.03 10.62
N LEU A 454 13.29 8.91 10.04
CA LEU A 454 12.95 10.33 9.84
C LEU A 454 11.91 10.45 8.73
N THR A 455 10.92 11.32 8.91
CA THR A 455 9.87 11.60 7.91
C THR A 455 9.40 13.05 8.00
N ASP A 456 8.66 13.49 6.99
CA ASP A 456 8.03 14.80 6.92
C ASP A 456 9.03 15.94 7.17
N VAL A 457 10.18 15.83 6.52
CA VAL A 457 11.24 16.83 6.54
C VAL A 457 11.75 17.17 5.15
N ARG A 458 12.32 18.36 5.02
CA ARG A 458 13.04 18.81 3.84
C ARG A 458 14.50 18.98 4.21
N ILE A 459 15.39 18.32 3.46
CA ILE A 459 16.84 18.40 3.64
C ILE A 459 17.40 19.22 2.48
N THR A 460 17.90 20.40 2.79
CA THR A 460 18.36 21.37 1.79
C THR A 460 19.85 21.65 1.95
N LEU A 461 20.64 21.41 0.89
CA LEU A 461 22.05 21.81 0.86
C LEU A 461 22.12 23.34 0.80
N CYS A 462 22.72 23.95 1.80
CA CYS A 462 22.86 25.40 1.91
C CYS A 462 24.26 25.88 1.53
N ALA A 463 25.29 25.20 1.97
CA ALA A 463 26.68 25.52 1.67
C ALA A 463 27.55 24.25 1.70
N GLY A 464 28.72 24.34 1.13
CA GLY A 464 29.68 23.23 1.19
C GLY A 464 31.03 23.61 0.61
N ARG A 465 32.04 22.83 0.94
CA ARG A 465 33.40 23.09 0.46
C ARG A 465 34.10 21.80 0.06
N ALA A 466 34.73 21.83 -1.11
CA ALA A 466 35.62 20.80 -1.62
C ALA A 466 37.06 21.32 -1.71
N HIS A 467 37.99 20.43 -1.67
CA HIS A 467 39.42 20.76 -1.92
C HIS A 467 39.88 20.08 -3.21
N ALA A 468 40.44 20.84 -4.15
CA ALA A 468 40.75 20.37 -5.50
C ALA A 468 41.67 19.13 -5.59
N LYS A 469 42.45 18.85 -4.55
CA LYS A 469 43.42 17.72 -4.51
C LYS A 469 43.07 16.64 -3.48
N HIS A 470 42.14 16.91 -2.57
CA HIS A 470 41.89 16.08 -1.40
C HIS A 470 40.42 15.67 -1.22
N THR A 471 39.53 16.08 -2.12
CA THR A 471 38.13 15.65 -2.05
C THR A 471 37.90 14.48 -2.98
N GLU A 472 37.43 13.38 -2.41
CA GLU A 472 36.92 12.20 -3.12
C GLU A 472 35.44 12.02 -2.86
N GLY A 473 34.75 11.25 -3.71
CA GLY A 473 33.29 11.06 -3.59
C GLY A 473 32.82 10.51 -2.24
N GLY A 474 33.62 9.63 -1.65
CA GLY A 474 33.36 9.06 -0.33
C GLY A 474 33.42 10.06 0.82
N ASP A 475 34.15 11.16 0.67
CA ASP A 475 34.28 12.19 1.70
C ASP A 475 32.99 12.95 1.90
N PHE A 476 32.30 13.31 0.80
CA PHE A 476 30.99 13.93 0.87
C PHE A 476 29.93 13.01 1.44
N ARG A 477 30.02 11.69 1.22
CA ARG A 477 29.12 10.74 1.90
C ARG A 477 29.26 10.87 3.42
N GLN A 478 30.47 10.90 3.92
CA GLN A 478 30.75 11.04 5.34
C GLN A 478 30.29 12.40 5.89
N ALA A 479 30.57 13.49 5.18
CA ALA A 479 30.14 14.82 5.57
C ALA A 479 28.61 14.96 5.57
N THR A 480 27.93 14.45 4.55
CA THR A 480 26.47 14.49 4.42
C THR A 480 25.76 13.81 5.58
N TYR A 481 26.17 12.58 5.92
CA TYR A 481 25.56 11.84 7.02
C TYR A 481 25.74 12.53 8.37
N ARG A 482 26.93 13.07 8.62
CA ARG A 482 27.23 13.84 9.83
C ARG A 482 26.40 15.12 9.89
N ALA A 483 26.26 15.83 8.77
CA ALA A 483 25.47 17.05 8.72
C ALA A 483 24.01 16.81 9.09
N VAL A 484 23.36 15.80 8.47
CA VAL A 484 21.97 15.45 8.83
C VAL A 484 21.88 15.08 10.31
N ARG A 485 22.77 14.23 10.78
CA ARG A 485 22.76 13.77 12.17
C ARG A 485 23.01 14.88 13.17
N GLN A 486 23.95 15.76 12.89
CA GLN A 486 24.26 16.93 13.73
C GLN A 486 23.09 17.91 13.78
N ALA A 487 22.36 18.14 12.66
CA ALA A 487 21.14 18.93 12.66
C ALA A 487 20.08 18.38 13.63
N LEU A 488 19.86 17.05 13.60
CA LEU A 488 18.92 16.38 14.48
C LEU A 488 19.35 16.48 15.96
N MET A 489 20.64 16.35 16.26
CA MET A 489 21.16 16.50 17.62
C MET A 489 20.98 17.95 18.14
N CYS A 490 21.21 18.94 17.28
CA CYS A 490 20.94 20.34 17.61
C CYS A 490 19.45 20.58 17.88
N ALA A 491 18.56 20.03 17.04
CA ALA A 491 17.12 20.11 17.27
C ALA A 491 16.69 19.42 18.58
N ARG A 492 17.27 18.24 18.87
CA ARG A 492 17.02 17.54 20.15
C ARG A 492 17.39 18.39 21.37
N SER A 493 18.56 19.04 21.32
CA SER A 493 19.01 19.89 22.44
C SER A 493 18.09 21.08 22.72
N ARG A 494 17.28 21.49 21.72
CA ARG A 494 16.28 22.56 21.85
C ARG A 494 14.86 22.03 22.10
N GLY A 495 14.67 20.69 22.18
CA GLY A 495 13.34 20.08 22.35
C GLY A 495 12.45 20.17 21.09
N GLU A 496 13.05 20.26 19.90
CA GLU A 496 12.35 20.45 18.63
C GLU A 496 12.16 19.16 17.82
N CYS A 497 12.63 18.01 18.32
CA CYS A 497 12.33 16.70 17.73
C CYS A 497 10.95 16.22 18.18
N VAL A 498 10.20 15.63 17.26
CA VAL A 498 8.84 15.14 17.50
C VAL A 498 8.78 13.66 17.14
N LEU A 499 8.34 12.84 18.09
CA LEU A 499 8.00 11.44 17.85
C LEU A 499 6.60 11.36 17.24
N LEU A 500 6.45 10.59 16.19
CA LEU A 500 5.19 10.35 15.49
C LEU A 500 4.75 8.90 15.69
N GLU A 501 3.47 8.72 15.92
CA GLU A 501 2.82 7.40 15.93
C GLU A 501 1.82 7.27 14.80
N PRO A 502 1.56 6.04 14.29
CA PRO A 502 0.53 5.81 13.30
C PRO A 502 -0.86 5.97 13.90
N TRP A 503 -1.76 6.59 13.14
CA TRP A 503 -3.18 6.72 13.47
C TRP A 503 -4.02 5.97 12.45
N TYR A 504 -5.05 5.25 12.92
CA TYR A 504 -6.03 4.60 12.08
C TYR A 504 -7.30 5.44 11.99
N ALA A 505 -7.79 5.65 10.78
CA ALA A 505 -9.19 5.94 10.56
C ALA A 505 -9.98 4.66 10.85
N PHE A 506 -10.97 4.74 11.72
CA PHE A 506 -11.81 3.62 12.06
C PHE A 506 -13.27 3.87 11.66
N GLU A 507 -13.96 2.79 11.32
CA GLU A 507 -15.41 2.71 11.21
C GLU A 507 -15.86 1.53 12.08
N LEU A 508 -16.60 1.85 13.14
CA LEU A 508 -17.06 0.88 14.12
C LEU A 508 -18.58 0.77 14.07
N GLU A 509 -19.07 -0.37 13.63
CA GLU A 509 -20.49 -0.72 13.59
C GLU A 509 -20.82 -1.56 14.83
N VAL A 510 -21.77 -1.12 15.63
CA VAL A 510 -22.21 -1.83 16.83
C VAL A 510 -23.73 -1.71 17.01
N PRO A 511 -24.38 -2.65 17.69
CA PRO A 511 -25.76 -2.48 18.13
C PRO A 511 -25.92 -1.19 18.96
N GLU A 512 -27.03 -0.47 18.77
CA GLU A 512 -27.28 0.82 19.44
C GLU A 512 -27.12 0.75 20.98
N ASP A 513 -27.51 -0.37 21.58
CA ASP A 513 -27.35 -0.60 23.02
C ASP A 513 -25.87 -0.71 23.48
N LYS A 514 -24.95 -0.94 22.54
CA LYS A 514 -23.48 -1.02 22.77
C LYS A 514 -22.73 0.26 22.41
N LEU A 515 -23.40 1.20 21.72
CA LEU A 515 -22.78 2.44 21.24
C LEU A 515 -22.10 3.24 22.36
N GLY A 516 -22.75 3.34 23.52
CA GLY A 516 -22.17 4.07 24.65
C GLY A 516 -20.86 3.46 25.15
N ARG A 517 -20.74 2.14 25.14
CA ARG A 517 -19.48 1.44 25.44
C ARG A 517 -18.44 1.73 24.38
N ALA A 518 -18.77 1.60 23.10
CA ALA A 518 -17.88 1.86 21.98
C ALA A 518 -17.29 3.28 22.02
N MET A 519 -18.13 4.29 22.27
CA MET A 519 -17.70 5.69 22.45
C MET A 519 -16.76 5.86 23.64
N SER A 520 -17.06 5.21 24.77
CA SER A 520 -16.21 5.25 25.97
C SER A 520 -14.85 4.59 25.72
N ASP A 521 -14.83 3.44 25.05
CA ASP A 521 -13.60 2.74 24.72
C ASP A 521 -12.73 3.56 23.75
N MET A 522 -13.31 4.16 22.69
CA MET A 522 -12.58 5.04 21.75
C MET A 522 -12.05 6.30 22.46
N THR A 523 -12.81 6.88 23.38
CA THR A 523 -12.34 8.02 24.18
C THR A 523 -11.17 7.62 25.09
N ARG A 524 -11.25 6.47 25.75
CA ARG A 524 -10.18 5.92 26.60
C ARG A 524 -8.90 5.68 25.82
N MET A 525 -9.01 5.24 24.58
CA MET A 525 -7.90 5.02 23.64
C MET A 525 -7.40 6.33 22.98
N GLY A 526 -7.86 7.50 23.41
CA GLY A 526 -7.43 8.80 22.85
C GLY A 526 -7.97 9.08 21.44
N GLY A 527 -8.95 8.32 20.98
CA GLY A 527 -9.56 8.47 19.66
C GLY A 527 -10.39 9.75 19.51
N ARG A 528 -10.45 10.25 18.28
CA ARG A 528 -11.27 11.39 17.86
C ARG A 528 -12.37 10.89 16.94
N PHE A 529 -13.63 11.19 17.21
CA PHE A 529 -14.72 10.69 16.39
C PHE A 529 -15.85 11.72 16.25
N GLY A 530 -16.60 11.58 15.16
CA GLY A 530 -17.76 12.43 14.88
C GLY A 530 -19.02 11.97 15.61
N ALA A 531 -20.14 12.65 15.32
CA ALA A 531 -21.44 12.20 15.81
C ALA A 531 -21.77 10.81 15.23
N PRO A 532 -22.27 9.88 16.05
CA PRO A 532 -22.70 8.58 15.54
C PRO A 532 -23.79 8.73 14.49
N SER A 533 -23.74 7.93 13.42
CA SER A 533 -24.82 7.80 12.45
C SER A 533 -25.65 6.57 12.78
N ALA A 534 -26.99 6.72 12.77
CA ALA A 534 -27.88 5.58 12.85
C ALA A 534 -27.81 4.83 11.52
N GLY A 535 -27.31 3.60 11.53
CA GLY A 535 -27.47 2.68 10.40
C GLY A 535 -28.94 2.32 10.23
N ALA A 536 -29.42 2.14 8.98
CA ALA A 536 -30.78 1.67 8.76
C ALA A 536 -30.96 0.33 9.47
N ALA A 537 -31.92 0.27 10.38
CA ALA A 537 -32.28 -0.98 11.04
C ALA A 537 -32.60 -2.06 10.00
N PRO A 538 -32.08 -3.30 10.12
CA PRO A 538 -32.62 -4.41 9.34
C PRO A 538 -34.08 -4.57 9.72
N ALA A 539 -34.98 -4.46 8.76
CA ALA A 539 -36.40 -4.70 8.95
C ALA A 539 -36.55 -6.11 9.56
N ALA A 540 -37.21 -6.17 10.71
CA ALA A 540 -37.46 -7.41 11.41
C ALA A 540 -38.24 -8.36 10.48
N SER A 541 -37.59 -9.45 10.07
CA SER A 541 -38.32 -10.57 9.46
C SER A 541 -39.04 -11.32 10.58
N ASP A 542 -40.39 -11.33 10.53
CA ASP A 542 -41.22 -12.22 11.31
C ASP A 542 -40.84 -13.69 11.05
N ALA A 543 -40.02 -14.25 11.89
CA ALA A 543 -39.87 -15.69 12.03
C ALA A 543 -39.36 -16.04 13.44
N GLY A 544 -40.29 -16.30 14.35
CA GLY A 544 -40.06 -17.22 15.48
C GLY A 544 -39.36 -16.63 16.71
N ALA A 545 -40.17 -16.16 17.65
CA ALA A 545 -39.98 -16.07 19.10
C ALA A 545 -38.61 -16.48 19.68
N GLY A 546 -37.79 -15.49 19.95
CA GLY A 546 -36.67 -15.51 20.89
C GLY A 546 -36.43 -14.07 21.30
N ALA A 547 -36.92 -13.66 22.46
CA ALA A 547 -36.81 -12.30 22.98
C ALA A 547 -35.35 -11.89 23.15
N GLY A 548 -34.91 -10.82 22.44
CA GLY A 548 -33.67 -10.13 22.76
C GLY A 548 -33.06 -9.40 21.57
N ALA A 549 -33.28 -8.07 21.52
CA ALA A 549 -32.60 -7.05 20.75
C ALA A 549 -33.23 -6.66 19.41
N SER A 550 -34.29 -5.87 19.47
CA SER A 550 -34.68 -4.93 18.42
C SER A 550 -33.86 -3.65 18.55
N GLY A 551 -32.58 -3.67 18.30
CA GLY A 551 -31.72 -2.50 18.30
C GLY A 551 -31.15 -2.28 16.89
N GLY A 552 -31.27 -1.04 16.37
CA GLY A 552 -30.58 -0.64 15.15
C GLY A 552 -29.06 -0.81 15.30
N ILE A 553 -28.35 -0.83 14.17
CA ILE A 553 -26.89 -0.76 14.13
C ILE A 553 -26.52 0.73 14.08
N ALA A 554 -25.65 1.15 14.97
CA ALA A 554 -25.05 2.48 14.98
C ALA A 554 -23.61 2.40 14.45
N THR A 555 -23.24 3.36 13.62
CA THR A 555 -21.89 3.50 13.09
C THR A 555 -21.19 4.68 13.73
N LEU A 556 -19.99 4.44 14.29
CA LEU A 556 -19.09 5.43 14.84
C LEU A 556 -17.84 5.49 13.98
N ALA A 557 -17.57 6.67 13.37
CA ALA A 557 -16.40 6.87 12.53
C ALA A 557 -15.47 7.93 13.13
N GLY A 558 -14.16 7.73 13.00
CA GLY A 558 -13.17 8.64 13.54
C GLY A 558 -11.75 8.17 13.32
N GLU A 559 -10.84 8.67 14.17
CA GLU A 559 -9.42 8.32 14.14
C GLU A 559 -8.95 7.95 15.55
N VAL A 560 -8.00 7.02 15.63
CA VAL A 560 -7.48 6.50 16.90
C VAL A 560 -5.99 6.15 16.78
N PRO A 561 -5.15 6.37 17.83
CA PRO A 561 -3.76 5.91 17.82
C PRO A 561 -3.68 4.39 17.67
N ALA A 562 -2.80 3.93 16.80
CA ALA A 562 -2.60 2.49 16.57
C ALA A 562 -2.08 1.77 17.84
N SER A 563 -1.32 2.49 18.67
CA SER A 563 -0.74 1.98 19.93
C SER A 563 -1.79 1.55 20.96
N GLU A 564 -2.97 2.17 20.94
CA GLU A 564 -4.03 1.91 21.90
C GLU A 564 -5.07 0.88 21.45
N LEU A 565 -5.07 0.55 20.15
CA LEU A 565 -6.06 -0.36 19.58
C LEU A 565 -5.87 -1.82 20.04
N GLY A 566 -4.61 -2.30 20.14
CA GLY A 566 -4.33 -3.68 20.52
C GLY A 566 -5.25 -4.70 19.83
N ASP A 567 -5.87 -5.58 20.63
CA ASP A 567 -6.83 -6.58 20.17
C ASP A 567 -8.30 -6.10 20.23
N TYR A 568 -8.54 -4.79 20.14
CA TYR A 568 -9.89 -4.22 20.31
C TYR A 568 -10.94 -4.78 19.34
N ALA A 569 -10.54 -5.21 18.15
CA ALA A 569 -11.45 -5.89 17.21
C ALA A 569 -12.03 -7.19 17.81
N LEU A 570 -11.22 -7.94 18.58
CA LEU A 570 -11.68 -9.12 19.30
C LEU A 570 -12.60 -8.76 20.47
N GLU A 571 -12.30 -7.67 21.18
CA GLU A 571 -13.18 -7.15 22.24
C GLU A 571 -14.55 -6.72 21.69
N VAL A 572 -14.55 -6.02 20.54
CA VAL A 572 -15.80 -5.63 19.84
C VAL A 572 -16.63 -6.87 19.51
N ALA A 573 -16.03 -7.88 18.90
CA ALA A 573 -16.72 -9.13 18.59
C ALA A 573 -17.28 -9.80 19.86
N ALA A 574 -16.51 -9.82 20.95
CA ALA A 574 -16.91 -10.44 22.20
C ALA A 574 -18.12 -9.74 22.85
N TYR A 575 -18.09 -8.39 23.05
CA TYR A 575 -19.17 -7.71 23.74
C TYR A 575 -20.42 -7.47 22.89
N THR A 576 -20.30 -7.58 21.57
CA THR A 576 -21.43 -7.49 20.63
C THR A 576 -22.00 -8.85 20.24
N GLY A 577 -21.43 -9.95 20.75
CA GLY A 577 -21.84 -11.32 20.38
C GLY A 577 -21.60 -11.63 18.90
N GLY A 578 -20.56 -11.04 18.30
CA GLY A 578 -20.19 -11.20 16.90
C GLY A 578 -20.95 -10.29 15.91
N CYS A 579 -21.86 -9.44 16.43
CA CYS A 579 -22.61 -8.51 15.56
C CYS A 579 -21.86 -7.20 15.28
N GLY A 580 -20.85 -6.86 16.09
CA GLY A 580 -20.05 -5.65 15.93
C GLY A 580 -18.93 -5.85 14.93
N ARG A 581 -18.57 -4.77 14.24
CA ARG A 581 -17.52 -4.77 13.22
C ARG A 581 -16.65 -3.54 13.34
N LEU A 582 -15.34 -3.74 13.36
CA LEU A 582 -14.34 -2.68 13.32
C LEU A 582 -13.57 -2.75 12.01
N SER A 583 -13.61 -1.68 11.24
CA SER A 583 -12.79 -1.47 10.05
C SER A 583 -11.73 -0.43 10.35
N LEU A 584 -10.49 -0.68 9.96
CA LEU A 584 -9.34 0.18 10.22
C LEU A 584 -8.62 0.49 8.91
N GLN A 585 -8.18 1.74 8.77
CA GLN A 585 -7.34 2.18 7.67
C GLN A 585 -6.28 3.14 8.23
N LEU A 586 -5.02 3.03 7.77
CA LEU A 586 -4.01 4.02 8.14
C LEU A 586 -4.43 5.42 7.68
N ALA A 587 -4.66 6.32 8.63
CA ALA A 587 -4.98 7.72 8.37
C ALA A 587 -3.71 8.54 8.13
N GLY A 588 -2.62 8.19 8.82
CA GLY A 588 -1.36 8.90 8.74
C GLY A 588 -0.53 8.75 10.00
N TYR A 589 0.38 9.70 10.19
CA TYR A 589 1.22 9.79 11.38
C TYR A 589 0.99 11.12 12.07
N GLU A 590 0.70 11.07 13.39
CA GLU A 590 0.49 12.24 14.24
C GLU A 590 1.48 12.25 15.41
N PRO A 591 1.67 13.39 16.09
CA PRO A 591 2.51 13.42 17.29
C PRO A 591 2.07 12.37 18.30
N CYS A 592 3.05 11.60 18.78
CA CYS A 592 2.79 10.53 19.73
C CYS A 592 2.21 11.10 21.04
N HIS A 593 1.08 10.57 21.49
CA HIS A 593 0.37 11.05 22.67
C HIS A 593 1.11 10.73 23.97
N ASP A 594 1.94 9.68 23.99
CA ASP A 594 2.72 9.25 25.16
C ASP A 594 4.23 9.16 24.81
N ALA A 595 4.72 10.24 24.15
CA ALA A 595 6.08 10.27 23.62
C ALA A 595 7.17 10.02 24.66
N ASP A 596 7.02 10.59 25.85
CA ASP A 596 8.03 10.49 26.92
C ASP A 596 8.23 9.03 27.35
N ARG A 597 7.14 8.28 27.55
CA ARG A 597 7.19 6.87 27.89
C ARG A 597 7.85 6.03 26.78
N VAL A 598 7.47 6.27 25.53
CA VAL A 598 8.01 5.53 24.38
C VAL A 598 9.50 5.79 24.21
N ILE A 599 9.96 7.04 24.42
CA ILE A 599 11.36 7.41 24.35
C ILE A 599 12.17 6.74 25.48
N GLU A 600 11.60 6.72 26.70
CA GLU A 600 12.22 6.05 27.84
C GLU A 600 12.34 4.53 27.62
N GLU A 601 11.27 3.88 27.15
CA GLU A 601 11.25 2.45 26.83
C GLU A 601 12.22 2.08 25.71
N ALA A 602 12.35 2.93 24.66
CA ALA A 602 13.27 2.73 23.56
C ALA A 602 14.74 2.78 24.01
N ALA A 603 15.05 3.53 25.08
CA ALA A 603 16.36 3.69 25.67
C ALA A 603 17.48 3.95 24.62
N TYR A 604 17.15 4.68 23.55
CA TYR A 604 18.07 4.91 22.43
C TYR A 604 19.07 6.01 22.75
N ASP A 605 20.36 5.68 22.64
CA ASP A 605 21.44 6.64 22.79
C ASP A 605 22.01 7.02 21.42
N PRO A 606 21.68 8.23 20.89
CA PRO A 606 22.15 8.66 19.58
C PRO A 606 23.66 8.97 19.51
N GLU A 607 24.34 9.16 20.65
CA GLU A 607 25.81 9.37 20.68
C GLU A 607 26.56 8.02 20.67
N ALA A 608 25.95 6.96 21.17
CA ALA A 608 26.49 5.60 21.11
C ALA A 608 26.29 4.92 19.75
N ASP A 609 25.42 5.47 18.89
CA ASP A 609 25.15 4.96 17.55
C ASP A 609 26.28 5.35 16.57
N LEU A 610 27.38 4.60 16.59
CA LEU A 610 28.57 4.89 15.78
C LEU A 610 28.30 4.91 14.25
N PRO A 611 27.47 4.04 13.66
CA PRO A 611 27.10 4.14 12.25
C PRO A 611 26.40 5.45 11.86
N ASN A 612 25.76 6.10 12.82
CA ASN A 612 25.07 7.38 12.65
C ASN A 612 25.69 8.50 13.50
N THR A 613 27.02 8.49 13.64
CA THR A 613 27.72 9.48 14.48
C THR A 613 27.44 10.93 14.03
N PRO A 614 27.09 11.84 14.97
CA PRO A 614 26.95 13.27 14.69
C PRO A 614 28.28 14.01 14.71
N ASP A 615 29.34 13.38 15.23
CA ASP A 615 30.66 13.99 15.41
C ASP A 615 31.39 14.11 14.06
N SER A 616 32.14 15.17 13.87
CA SER A 616 32.91 15.45 12.66
C SER A 616 34.42 15.19 12.85
N VAL A 617 35.13 14.98 11.73
CA VAL A 617 36.55 14.73 11.72
C VAL A 617 37.28 15.92 11.10
N PHE A 618 38.16 16.54 11.84
CA PHE A 618 39.01 17.65 11.41
C PHE A 618 40.49 17.22 11.39
N CYS A 619 41.31 18.00 10.72
CA CYS A 619 42.75 17.72 10.63
C CYS A 619 43.57 18.87 11.24
N SER A 620 44.52 18.54 12.10
CA SER A 620 45.52 19.48 12.59
C SER A 620 46.90 18.87 12.55
N HIS A 621 47.86 19.58 11.99
CA HIS A 621 49.26 19.13 11.87
C HIS A 621 49.42 17.74 11.21
N GLY A 622 48.50 17.39 10.27
CA GLY A 622 48.53 16.12 9.56
C GLY A 622 47.93 14.94 10.32
N ALA A 623 47.27 15.17 11.46
CA ALA A 623 46.56 14.15 12.22
C ALA A 623 45.06 14.47 12.26
N GLY A 624 44.20 13.49 11.89
CA GLY A 624 42.77 13.60 12.05
C GLY A 624 42.37 13.50 13.52
N TYR A 625 41.43 14.34 13.96
CA TYR A 625 40.83 14.28 15.29
C TYR A 625 39.33 14.49 15.23
N THR A 626 38.60 13.88 16.17
CA THR A 626 37.15 13.99 16.24
C THR A 626 36.73 15.22 17.05
N VAL A 627 35.84 16.00 16.50
CA VAL A 627 35.18 17.14 17.16
C VAL A 627 33.75 16.74 17.46
N LYS A 628 33.32 16.94 18.71
CA LYS A 628 31.98 16.65 19.15
C LYS A 628 30.95 17.54 18.45
N TRP A 629 29.78 17.02 18.20
CA TRP A 629 28.71 17.67 17.41
C TRP A 629 28.36 19.08 17.92
N GLN A 630 28.47 19.34 19.24
CA GLN A 630 28.20 20.65 19.83
C GLN A 630 29.25 21.70 19.42
N GLU A 631 30.45 21.26 19.17
CA GLU A 631 31.63 22.13 18.88
C GLU A 631 31.87 22.29 17.38
N VAL A 632 31.25 21.44 16.53
CA VAL A 632 31.44 21.47 15.07
C VAL A 632 31.23 22.85 14.47
N PRO A 633 30.19 23.64 14.84
CA PRO A 633 29.98 24.96 14.26
C PRO A 633 31.12 25.93 14.50
N ALA A 634 31.83 25.81 15.63
CA ALA A 634 32.97 26.67 15.96
C ALA A 634 34.25 26.28 15.17
N HIS A 635 34.30 25.08 14.60
CA HIS A 635 35.44 24.56 13.83
C HIS A 635 35.18 24.56 12.32
N ALA A 636 33.96 24.86 11.87
CA ALA A 636 33.58 24.84 10.45
C ALA A 636 34.41 25.83 9.62
N HIS A 637 34.78 25.42 8.42
CA HIS A 637 35.59 26.23 7.49
C HIS A 637 34.74 27.11 6.56
N VAL A 638 33.45 26.81 6.45
CA VAL A 638 32.45 27.61 5.71
C VAL A 638 31.61 28.37 6.74
N ALA A 639 31.46 29.66 6.54
CA ALA A 639 30.62 30.48 7.42
C ALA A 639 29.14 30.21 7.16
N ASP A 640 28.35 30.16 8.23
CA ASP A 640 26.90 30.11 8.10
C ASP A 640 26.35 31.41 7.49
N ASP A 641 25.49 31.27 6.50
CA ASP A 641 24.73 32.37 5.93
C ASP A 641 23.28 32.36 6.46
N PRO A 642 22.94 33.27 7.38
CA PRO A 642 21.57 33.34 7.94
C PRO A 642 20.49 33.61 6.89
N SER A 643 20.83 34.16 5.70
CA SER A 643 19.88 34.39 4.62
C SER A 643 19.33 33.09 4.02
N LEU A 644 20.04 31.97 4.18
CA LEU A 644 19.64 30.64 3.72
C LEU A 644 18.58 29.99 4.64
N LEU A 645 18.35 30.52 5.83
CA LEU A 645 17.31 30.07 6.77
C LEU A 645 15.90 30.55 6.38
N ARG A 646 15.69 30.97 5.14
CA ARG A 646 14.38 31.32 4.61
C ARG A 646 13.47 30.07 4.45
N PRO A 647 12.13 30.23 4.48
CA PRO A 647 11.23 29.11 4.21
C PRO A 647 11.51 28.45 2.84
N TRP A 648 11.32 27.14 2.80
CA TRP A 648 11.51 26.32 1.62
C TRP A 648 10.55 26.76 0.48
N ARG A 649 11.03 26.73 -0.76
CA ARG A 649 10.25 27.05 -1.96
C ARG A 649 10.31 25.88 -2.96
N PRO A 650 9.27 25.67 -3.79
CA PRO A 650 9.30 24.63 -4.82
C PRO A 650 10.52 24.69 -5.75
N ALA A 651 11.06 25.90 -6.01
CA ALA A 651 12.30 26.08 -6.79
C ALA A 651 13.54 25.46 -6.11
N ASP A 652 13.53 25.27 -4.80
CA ASP A 652 14.64 24.64 -4.07
C ASP A 652 14.72 23.12 -4.38
N ALA A 653 13.61 22.49 -4.81
CA ALA A 653 13.54 21.09 -5.24
C ALA A 653 13.95 20.85 -6.71
N ALA A 654 14.11 21.92 -7.51
CA ALA A 654 14.23 21.83 -8.97
C ALA A 654 15.58 21.32 -9.50
N PHE A 655 16.40 20.67 -8.66
CA PHE A 655 17.75 20.23 -9.03
C PHE A 655 17.77 18.92 -9.86
N PHE A 656 16.71 18.11 -9.82
CA PHE A 656 16.62 16.83 -10.53
C PHE A 656 15.63 16.83 -11.71
N GLY A 657 14.93 17.92 -11.94
CA GLY A 657 13.96 18.05 -13.01
C GLY A 657 14.54 18.84 -14.19
N GLY A 658 15.02 18.14 -15.23
CA GLY A 658 15.28 18.77 -16.50
C GLY A 658 16.57 18.30 -17.20
N GLU A 659 16.45 17.33 -17.99
CA GLU A 659 16.60 17.08 -19.44
C GLU A 659 16.45 15.60 -19.73
#